data_e66a8db7e5564b1489a0994c9efa231c
#
_entry.id   e66a8db7e5564b1489a0994c9efa231c
#
_cell.length_a   1.000
_cell.length_b   1.000
_cell.length_c   1.000
_cell.angle_alpha   90.00
_cell.angle_beta   90.00
_cell.angle_gamma   90.00
#
_symmetry.space_group_name_H-M   'P 1'
#
loop_
_entity.id
_entity.type
_entity.pdbx_description
1 polymer ?
#
loop_
_entity_poly.entity_id
_entity_poly.type
_entity_poly.pdbx_seq_one_letter_code
_entity_poly.pdbx_strand_id
1 'polypeptide(L)'
;MPVTIDIKKYGNKKNENKAAEELKQRFENDFRGKSVKGRILIASSVQLFGGNVRDLDIVVLGKLEGYTTTLNTKVRNKNNLIFGPSQNEIDVRDFCFILELKDHDARHLSYDNFALYAEYEDSTRNVTEQSEDQKYALKNFITRNSKSKVPTIVNLIWLRQVDDLSRIPGAENKNILSSSFTFDNLLETAINCEEKFLPKSDGNKYILSSYSIGFPTMEKLFEYFGKEKERLGNITRKKVQLITQNEIDKNVSKIDADKKIVALRGLAGTGKTSMLLRIAYRLQQENNARCLILTYNRALVGDIKRLLAFADVSDRLDGRTANIESMQGYFSKLMKSFSTDLDIHISSNNFQGDYNKGLNKLIDYISENVINEDDIKEKKRKCPELSWSYILIDEGQDWDDREKAIIMKFYKDDHLIVADGIDQMVRGIIPQNWLADLNKEQFSKIDNEICLRQKQSLTTFSNELASRLGLKWKVKKNAQGLKGGEIIVLPDNQLENHIQRVVKQCQNAGNELYDFMILVPPSLVNKDKNGQSQYSDVEKLKNMGYDVFDGTNDSIRCSYGSVNQIRVYQYDSCRGLEGWTVVCRNFDEFIDYKYNDYIVNKRDVEDPLVLDTFEDRQKLFVKRWIMMAITRPIDTLLITVKDPRSKIANLFRGIAADYNDSITCKI
;
A
#
# COMPACT_ATOMS: atom_id res chain seq x y z
N MET A 1 -21.46 -21.98 -29.64
CA MET A 1 -20.15 -21.40 -30.00
C MET A 1 -19.12 -22.27 -29.33
N PRO A 2 -17.95 -22.54 -29.94
CA PRO A 2 -16.84 -23.25 -29.26
C PRO A 2 -16.35 -22.46 -28.07
N VAL A 3 -15.44 -23.01 -27.25
CA VAL A 3 -14.81 -22.32 -26.14
C VAL A 3 -14.03 -21.10 -26.66
N THR A 4 -14.31 -19.92 -26.10
CA THR A 4 -13.50 -18.71 -26.35
C THR A 4 -12.47 -18.54 -25.25
N ILE A 5 -11.20 -18.30 -25.63
CA ILE A 5 -10.11 -18.08 -24.69
C ILE A 5 -9.54 -16.68 -24.90
N ASP A 6 -9.84 -15.80 -23.95
CA ASP A 6 -9.44 -14.39 -24.01
C ASP A 6 -8.26 -14.14 -23.08
N ILE A 7 -7.34 -13.25 -23.50
CA ILE A 7 -6.27 -12.73 -22.64
C ILE A 7 -6.54 -11.28 -22.29
N LYS A 8 -6.33 -10.93 -21.03
CA LYS A 8 -6.31 -9.55 -20.58
C LYS A 8 -4.99 -9.25 -19.86
N LYS A 9 -4.25 -8.29 -20.38
CA LYS A 9 -2.95 -7.85 -19.85
C LYS A 9 -3.15 -6.58 -19.02
N TYR A 10 -2.92 -6.65 -17.71
CA TYR A 10 -3.09 -5.52 -16.80
C TYR A 10 -1.82 -4.71 -16.58
N GLY A 11 -0.64 -5.31 -16.76
CA GLY A 11 0.67 -4.68 -16.61
C GLY A 11 1.60 -4.99 -17.79
N ASN A 12 2.79 -4.39 -17.75
CA ASN A 12 3.81 -4.52 -18.79
C ASN A 12 4.86 -5.61 -18.51
N LYS A 13 4.62 -6.47 -17.51
CA LYS A 13 5.54 -7.54 -17.14
C LYS A 13 5.63 -8.59 -18.24
N LYS A 14 6.78 -8.58 -18.94
CA LYS A 14 6.99 -9.41 -20.13
C LYS A 14 6.83 -10.90 -19.87
N ASN A 15 7.36 -11.39 -18.75
CA ASN A 15 7.32 -12.83 -18.41
C ASN A 15 5.89 -13.33 -18.14
N GLU A 16 5.10 -12.57 -17.39
CA GLU A 16 3.71 -12.91 -17.09
C GLU A 16 2.83 -12.83 -18.34
N ASN A 17 3.04 -11.81 -19.17
CA ASN A 17 2.32 -11.67 -20.43
C ASN A 17 2.67 -12.79 -21.43
N LYS A 18 3.94 -13.21 -21.48
CA LYS A 18 4.38 -14.35 -22.30
C LYS A 18 3.78 -15.65 -21.77
N ALA A 19 3.77 -15.86 -20.46
CA ALA A 19 3.16 -17.03 -19.83
C ALA A 19 1.65 -17.12 -20.12
N ALA A 20 0.93 -15.99 -20.14
CA ALA A 20 -0.49 -15.97 -20.49
C ALA A 20 -0.74 -16.38 -21.96
N GLU A 21 0.12 -15.94 -22.89
CA GLU A 21 0.04 -16.38 -24.29
C GLU A 21 0.33 -17.90 -24.43
N GLU A 22 1.36 -18.40 -23.75
CA GLU A 22 1.67 -19.81 -23.71
C GLU A 22 0.48 -20.64 -23.15
N LEU A 23 -0.14 -20.16 -22.09
CA LEU A 23 -1.28 -20.83 -21.48
C LEU A 23 -2.50 -20.85 -22.43
N LYS A 24 -2.75 -19.74 -23.11
CA LYS A 24 -3.78 -19.66 -24.14
C LYS A 24 -3.56 -20.71 -25.23
N GLN A 25 -2.35 -20.76 -25.80
CA GLN A 25 -2.03 -21.73 -26.86
C GLN A 25 -2.23 -23.18 -26.41
N ARG A 26 -1.86 -23.52 -25.16
CA ARG A 26 -2.08 -24.85 -24.58
C ARG A 26 -3.56 -25.18 -24.52
N PHE A 27 -4.35 -24.29 -23.94
CA PHE A 27 -5.80 -24.50 -23.81
C PHE A 27 -6.48 -24.58 -25.18
N GLU A 28 -6.11 -23.75 -26.15
CA GLU A 28 -6.63 -23.85 -27.53
C GLU A 28 -6.32 -25.21 -28.17
N ASN A 29 -5.13 -25.76 -27.92
CA ASN A 29 -4.78 -27.10 -28.39
C ASN A 29 -5.60 -28.22 -27.68
N ASP A 30 -5.76 -28.09 -26.35
CA ASP A 30 -6.49 -29.06 -25.53
C ASP A 30 -8.00 -29.07 -25.85
N PHE A 31 -8.57 -27.96 -26.27
CA PHE A 31 -9.98 -27.82 -26.67
C PHE A 31 -10.23 -28.07 -28.16
N ARG A 32 -9.17 -28.20 -28.99
CA ARG A 32 -9.28 -28.38 -30.43
C ARG A 32 -10.05 -29.67 -30.75
N GLY A 33 -11.13 -29.54 -31.53
CA GLY A 33 -11.98 -30.67 -31.94
C GLY A 33 -12.95 -31.16 -30.87
N LYS A 34 -12.99 -30.59 -29.68
CA LYS A 34 -13.97 -30.94 -28.64
C LYS A 34 -15.26 -30.13 -28.82
N SER A 35 -16.41 -30.77 -28.61
CA SER A 35 -17.73 -30.13 -28.67
C SER A 35 -18.10 -29.43 -27.36
N VAL A 36 -17.17 -28.59 -26.83
CA VAL A 36 -17.33 -27.85 -25.59
C VAL A 36 -17.68 -26.40 -25.88
N LYS A 37 -18.59 -25.84 -25.09
CA LYS A 37 -18.97 -24.42 -25.15
C LYS A 37 -18.47 -23.69 -23.91
N GLY A 38 -18.27 -22.40 -24.01
CA GLY A 38 -17.96 -21.57 -22.85
C GLY A 38 -16.93 -20.50 -23.09
N ARG A 39 -16.40 -20.01 -21.98
CA ARG A 39 -15.39 -18.94 -22.00
C ARG A 39 -14.33 -19.20 -20.94
N ILE A 40 -13.08 -18.94 -21.31
CA ILE A 40 -11.94 -18.88 -20.40
C ILE A 40 -11.31 -17.51 -20.54
N LEU A 41 -11.04 -16.82 -19.42
CA LEU A 41 -10.32 -15.57 -19.35
C LEU A 41 -8.99 -15.79 -18.61
N ILE A 42 -7.91 -15.44 -19.26
CA ILE A 42 -6.55 -15.44 -18.69
C ILE A 42 -6.15 -13.99 -18.47
N ALA A 43 -6.09 -13.56 -17.21
CA ALA A 43 -5.68 -12.21 -16.85
C ALA A 43 -4.26 -12.25 -16.28
N SER A 44 -3.31 -11.54 -16.91
CA SER A 44 -1.90 -11.48 -16.50
C SER A 44 -1.56 -10.15 -15.84
N SER A 45 -0.58 -10.16 -14.92
CA SER A 45 -0.11 -8.98 -14.16
C SER A 45 -1.26 -8.23 -13.47
N VAL A 46 -2.17 -8.98 -12.83
CA VAL A 46 -3.39 -8.43 -12.25
C VAL A 46 -3.06 -7.62 -11.00
N GLN A 47 -3.40 -6.34 -11.02
CA GLN A 47 -3.17 -5.43 -9.90
C GLN A 47 -4.41 -5.35 -9.01
N LEU A 48 -4.26 -5.75 -7.75
CA LEU A 48 -5.33 -5.71 -6.76
C LEU A 48 -5.22 -4.43 -5.92
N PHE A 49 -6.20 -3.56 -6.03
CA PHE A 49 -6.26 -2.33 -5.26
C PHE A 49 -6.89 -2.59 -3.87
N GLY A 50 -6.23 -2.08 -2.82
CA GLY A 50 -6.74 -2.16 -1.45
C GLY A 50 -6.30 -3.38 -0.64
N GLY A 51 -5.29 -4.15 -1.08
CA GLY A 51 -4.72 -5.31 -0.39
C GLY A 51 -3.26 -5.14 0.03
N ASN A 52 -2.73 -6.12 0.76
CA ASN A 52 -1.31 -6.19 1.10
C ASN A 52 -0.46 -6.70 -0.08
N VAL A 53 -1.03 -7.54 -0.93
CA VAL A 53 -0.42 -8.03 -2.17
C VAL A 53 -0.89 -7.14 -3.32
N ARG A 54 0.04 -6.59 -4.08
CA ARG A 54 -0.23 -5.63 -5.16
C ARG A 54 -0.62 -6.29 -6.46
N ASP A 55 0.01 -7.40 -6.80
CA ASP A 55 -0.18 -8.06 -8.08
C ASP A 55 -0.25 -9.58 -7.97
N LEU A 56 -0.98 -10.15 -8.91
CA LEU A 56 -1.04 -11.58 -9.17
C LEU A 56 -0.46 -11.84 -10.55
N ASP A 57 0.30 -12.91 -10.71
CA ASP A 57 0.92 -13.20 -11.99
C ASP A 57 -0.10 -13.52 -13.05
N ILE A 58 -0.92 -14.56 -12.80
CA ILE A 58 -2.00 -14.96 -13.71
C ILE A 58 -3.24 -15.35 -12.88
N VAL A 59 -4.39 -14.86 -13.31
CA VAL A 59 -5.70 -15.31 -12.86
C VAL A 59 -6.40 -15.99 -14.04
N VAL A 60 -6.87 -17.21 -13.85
CA VAL A 60 -7.62 -17.99 -14.85
C VAL A 60 -9.04 -18.17 -14.37
N LEU A 61 -9.98 -17.63 -15.11
CA LEU A 61 -11.41 -17.78 -14.89
C LEU A 61 -12.02 -18.62 -16.01
N GLY A 62 -12.81 -19.61 -15.69
CA GLY A 62 -13.48 -20.42 -16.70
C GLY A 62 -14.94 -20.69 -16.37
N LYS A 63 -15.76 -20.72 -17.43
CA LYS A 63 -17.13 -21.23 -17.41
C LYS A 63 -17.31 -22.08 -18.65
N LEU A 64 -17.57 -23.39 -18.46
CA LEU A 64 -17.66 -24.39 -19.51
C LEU A 64 -19.01 -25.10 -19.46
N GLU A 65 -19.43 -25.56 -20.62
CA GLU A 65 -20.62 -26.43 -20.81
C GLU A 65 -20.23 -27.60 -21.68
N GLY A 66 -20.48 -28.81 -21.17
CA GLY A 66 -20.23 -30.08 -21.90
C GLY A 66 -18.77 -30.51 -21.88
N TYR A 67 -17.94 -30.01 -20.93
CA TYR A 67 -16.60 -30.52 -20.72
C TYR A 67 -16.59 -31.58 -19.64
N THR A 68 -16.54 -32.84 -20.08
CA THR A 68 -16.40 -34.00 -19.20
C THR A 68 -15.07 -34.67 -19.49
N THR A 69 -14.29 -34.97 -18.46
CA THR A 69 -12.99 -35.63 -18.57
C THR A 69 -12.78 -36.62 -17.43
N THR A 70 -11.90 -37.60 -17.63
CA THR A 70 -11.53 -38.58 -16.61
C THR A 70 -10.18 -38.22 -16.04
N LEU A 71 -10.14 -37.91 -14.73
CA LEU A 71 -8.95 -37.46 -14.00
C LEU A 71 -8.61 -38.46 -12.89
N ASN A 72 -7.31 -38.49 -12.55
CA ASN A 72 -6.81 -39.30 -11.45
C ASN A 72 -6.83 -38.47 -10.15
N THR A 73 -7.95 -38.53 -9.43
CA THR A 73 -8.17 -37.66 -8.27
C THR A 73 -8.34 -38.45 -6.98
N LYS A 74 -7.93 -37.85 -5.86
CA LYS A 74 -8.32 -38.32 -4.53
C LYS A 74 -9.82 -38.24 -4.39
N VAL A 75 -10.40 -39.12 -3.55
CA VAL A 75 -11.82 -39.15 -3.27
C VAL A 75 -12.10 -39.06 -1.78
N ARG A 76 -13.26 -38.50 -1.43
CA ARG A 76 -13.70 -38.37 -0.04
C ARG A 76 -14.91 -39.29 0.21
N ASN A 77 -14.86 -40.13 1.26
CA ASN A 77 -16.01 -40.96 1.64
C ASN A 77 -17.04 -40.17 2.48
N LYS A 78 -18.13 -40.86 2.85
CA LYS A 78 -19.21 -40.29 3.68
C LYS A 78 -18.75 -39.84 5.07
N ASN A 79 -17.64 -40.37 5.58
CA ASN A 79 -17.06 -40.03 6.86
C ASN A 79 -15.95 -38.97 6.73
N ASN A 80 -15.86 -38.26 5.60
CA ASN A 80 -14.85 -37.29 5.26
C ASN A 80 -13.39 -37.82 5.25
N LEU A 81 -13.19 -39.14 5.17
CA LEU A 81 -11.85 -39.69 5.00
C LEU A 81 -11.45 -39.60 3.53
N ILE A 82 -10.19 -39.19 3.29
CA ILE A 82 -9.62 -39.04 1.95
C ILE A 82 -8.83 -40.29 1.60
N PHE A 83 -9.12 -40.84 0.45
CA PHE A 83 -8.44 -42.02 -0.13
C PHE A 83 -7.56 -41.62 -1.30
N GLY A 84 -6.57 -42.45 -1.59
CA GLY A 84 -5.62 -42.24 -2.67
C GLY A 84 -6.28 -42.06 -4.04
N PRO A 85 -5.51 -41.57 -5.04
CA PRO A 85 -6.10 -41.23 -6.33
C PRO A 85 -6.71 -42.44 -7.04
N SER A 86 -7.85 -42.19 -7.70
CA SER A 86 -8.56 -43.12 -8.58
C SER A 86 -9.10 -42.39 -9.78
N GLN A 87 -9.42 -43.11 -10.84
CA GLN A 87 -10.01 -42.55 -12.06
C GLN A 87 -11.45 -42.10 -11.78
N ASN A 88 -11.74 -40.83 -11.96
CA ASN A 88 -13.05 -40.23 -11.72
C ASN A 88 -13.50 -39.41 -12.93
N GLU A 89 -14.76 -39.61 -13.35
CA GLU A 89 -15.39 -38.80 -14.40
C GLU A 89 -15.87 -37.46 -13.80
N ILE A 90 -15.39 -36.34 -14.36
CA ILE A 90 -15.63 -35.01 -13.84
C ILE A 90 -16.26 -34.11 -14.91
N ASP A 91 -17.43 -33.55 -14.59
CA ASP A 91 -18.11 -32.52 -15.39
C ASP A 91 -17.64 -31.12 -14.87
N VAL A 92 -16.87 -30.39 -15.68
CA VAL A 92 -16.28 -29.10 -15.32
C VAL A 92 -17.19 -27.97 -15.76
N ARG A 93 -17.69 -27.18 -14.81
CA ARG A 93 -18.59 -26.05 -15.09
C ARG A 93 -17.96 -24.71 -14.95
N ASP A 94 -17.33 -24.46 -13.82
CA ASP A 94 -16.65 -23.18 -13.58
C ASP A 94 -15.48 -23.34 -12.61
N PHE A 95 -14.48 -22.46 -12.77
CA PHE A 95 -13.27 -22.47 -11.96
C PHE A 95 -12.64 -21.08 -11.85
N CYS A 96 -11.89 -20.88 -10.76
CA CYS A 96 -11.08 -19.67 -10.50
C CYS A 96 -9.72 -20.12 -9.96
N PHE A 97 -8.68 -19.96 -10.77
CA PHE A 97 -7.31 -20.34 -10.41
C PHE A 97 -6.39 -19.12 -10.40
N ILE A 98 -5.40 -19.14 -9.51
CA ILE A 98 -4.26 -18.23 -9.53
C ILE A 98 -3.03 -19.07 -9.84
N LEU A 99 -2.19 -18.59 -10.74
CA LEU A 99 -0.91 -19.21 -11.05
C LEU A 99 0.21 -18.24 -10.65
N GLU A 100 1.00 -18.66 -9.67
CA GLU A 100 2.29 -18.05 -9.33
C GLU A 100 3.36 -18.61 -10.27
N LEU A 101 4.12 -17.74 -10.93
CA LEU A 101 5.14 -18.15 -11.91
C LEU A 101 6.52 -18.20 -11.30
N LYS A 102 7.27 -19.26 -11.60
CA LYS A 102 8.69 -19.38 -11.24
C LYS A 102 9.52 -19.82 -12.45
N ASP A 103 10.51 -19.00 -12.79
CA ASP A 103 11.45 -19.24 -13.89
C ASP A 103 12.80 -19.82 -13.38
N HIS A 104 12.79 -20.53 -12.24
CA HIS A 104 13.95 -21.22 -11.67
C HIS A 104 14.06 -22.63 -12.22
N ASP A 105 15.29 -23.09 -12.42
CA ASP A 105 15.55 -24.50 -12.69
C ASP A 105 15.48 -25.34 -11.38
N ALA A 106 15.38 -26.66 -11.52
CA ALA A 106 15.19 -27.56 -10.38
C ALA A 106 16.32 -27.48 -9.32
N ARG A 107 17.54 -27.06 -9.68
CA ARG A 107 18.68 -26.96 -8.76
C ARG A 107 18.55 -25.82 -7.76
N HIS A 108 17.77 -24.80 -8.10
CA HIS A 108 17.49 -23.63 -7.25
C HIS A 108 16.15 -23.73 -6.55
N LEU A 109 15.55 -24.92 -6.53
CA LEU A 109 14.27 -25.18 -5.90
C LEU A 109 14.40 -26.33 -4.89
N SER A 110 13.80 -26.17 -3.71
CA SER A 110 13.73 -27.21 -2.70
C SER A 110 12.33 -27.27 -2.10
N TYR A 111 11.91 -28.46 -1.69
CA TYR A 111 10.63 -28.65 -1.00
C TYR A 111 10.88 -29.21 0.39
N ASP A 112 10.54 -28.45 1.41
CA ASP A 112 10.71 -28.83 2.82
C ASP A 112 9.55 -28.29 3.67
N ASN A 113 9.23 -28.99 4.76
CA ASN A 113 8.17 -28.58 5.69
C ASN A 113 6.86 -28.15 5.01
N PHE A 114 6.41 -28.89 4.02
CA PHE A 114 5.20 -28.64 3.22
C PHE A 114 5.23 -27.34 2.39
N ALA A 115 6.40 -26.75 2.16
CA ALA A 115 6.56 -25.53 1.38
C ALA A 115 7.63 -25.67 0.30
N LEU A 116 7.40 -25.05 -0.85
CA LEU A 116 8.37 -24.87 -1.92
C LEU A 116 9.20 -23.62 -1.65
N TYR A 117 10.50 -23.78 -1.73
CA TYR A 117 11.48 -22.69 -1.59
C TYR A 117 12.20 -22.47 -2.91
N ALA A 118 12.47 -21.22 -3.25
CA ALA A 118 13.31 -20.82 -4.38
C ALA A 118 14.53 -20.08 -3.88
N GLU A 119 15.71 -20.47 -4.38
CA GLU A 119 16.98 -19.82 -4.10
C GLU A 119 17.24 -18.70 -5.09
N TYR A 120 17.58 -17.53 -4.56
CA TYR A 120 18.05 -16.37 -5.29
C TYR A 120 19.48 -16.06 -4.86
N GLU A 121 20.20 -15.22 -5.59
CA GLU A 121 21.60 -14.88 -5.30
C GLU A 121 21.84 -14.51 -3.83
N ASP A 122 20.89 -13.81 -3.22
CA ASP A 122 21.03 -13.26 -1.85
C ASP A 122 20.07 -13.86 -0.82
N SER A 123 19.15 -14.78 -1.19
CA SER A 123 18.08 -15.22 -0.28
C SER A 123 17.38 -16.49 -0.75
N THR A 124 16.82 -17.24 0.21
CA THR A 124 15.87 -18.33 -0.06
C THR A 124 14.46 -17.88 0.31
N ARG A 125 13.43 -18.22 -0.50
CA ARG A 125 12.06 -17.74 -0.33
C ARG A 125 11.04 -18.83 -0.34
N ASN A 126 10.02 -18.65 0.49
CA ASN A 126 8.86 -19.51 0.56
C ASN A 126 7.84 -19.14 -0.53
N VAL A 127 7.86 -19.90 -1.64
CA VAL A 127 6.97 -19.70 -2.78
C VAL A 127 5.53 -20.13 -2.45
N THR A 128 5.37 -21.13 -1.58
CA THR A 128 4.04 -21.60 -1.15
C THR A 128 3.31 -20.51 -0.37
N GLU A 129 3.98 -19.87 0.59
CA GLU A 129 3.41 -18.75 1.36
C GLU A 129 3.04 -17.58 0.44
N GLN A 130 3.90 -17.24 -0.50
CA GLN A 130 3.62 -16.19 -1.49
C GLN A 130 2.37 -16.51 -2.32
N SER A 131 2.22 -17.75 -2.77
CA SER A 131 1.05 -18.19 -3.54
C SER A 131 -0.24 -18.18 -2.69
N GLU A 132 -0.16 -18.50 -1.40
CA GLU A 132 -1.29 -18.41 -0.48
C GLU A 132 -1.70 -16.96 -0.22
N ASP A 133 -0.75 -16.06 -0.03
CA ASP A 133 -1.01 -14.63 0.13
C ASP A 133 -1.76 -14.05 -1.08
N GLN A 134 -1.41 -14.47 -2.28
CA GLN A 134 -2.13 -14.10 -3.51
C GLN A 134 -3.58 -14.60 -3.50
N LYS A 135 -3.82 -15.85 -3.08
CA LYS A 135 -5.17 -16.42 -2.93
C LYS A 135 -6.03 -15.60 -1.98
N TYR A 136 -5.48 -15.26 -0.80
CA TYR A 136 -6.21 -14.44 0.18
C TYR A 136 -6.41 -13.01 -0.29
N ALA A 137 -5.45 -12.43 -1.01
CA ALA A 137 -5.58 -11.10 -1.58
C ALA A 137 -6.72 -11.03 -2.60
N LEU A 138 -6.81 -11.99 -3.53
CA LEU A 138 -7.91 -12.07 -4.49
C LEU A 138 -9.26 -12.29 -3.80
N LYS A 139 -9.31 -13.19 -2.81
CA LYS A 139 -10.52 -13.42 -2.00
C LYS A 139 -11.02 -12.14 -1.34
N ASN A 140 -10.13 -11.42 -0.66
CA ASN A 140 -10.44 -10.17 0.02
C ASN A 140 -10.87 -9.09 -0.96
N PHE A 141 -10.21 -9.01 -2.11
CA PHE A 141 -10.56 -8.09 -3.18
C PHE A 141 -11.97 -8.34 -3.71
N ILE A 142 -12.33 -9.59 -4.04
CA ILE A 142 -13.68 -9.95 -4.49
C ILE A 142 -14.71 -9.64 -3.40
N THR A 143 -14.42 -9.95 -2.14
CA THR A 143 -15.31 -9.67 -1.01
C THR A 143 -15.62 -8.18 -0.87
N ARG A 144 -14.63 -7.31 -1.07
CA ARG A 144 -14.80 -5.85 -0.96
C ARG A 144 -15.54 -5.25 -2.15
N ASN A 145 -15.29 -5.75 -3.35
CA ASN A 145 -15.79 -5.16 -4.60
C ASN A 145 -17.08 -5.82 -5.13
N SER A 146 -17.44 -6.99 -4.62
CA SER A 146 -18.67 -7.66 -4.99
C SER A 146 -19.48 -7.99 -3.74
N LYS A 147 -20.77 -7.60 -3.69
CA LYS A 147 -21.72 -8.01 -2.64
C LYS A 147 -22.10 -9.50 -2.76
N SER A 148 -21.35 -10.29 -3.51
CA SER A 148 -21.64 -11.69 -3.84
C SER A 148 -20.68 -12.64 -3.12
N LYS A 149 -21.08 -13.92 -2.97
CA LYS A 149 -20.20 -14.95 -2.40
C LYS A 149 -18.94 -15.11 -3.22
N VAL A 150 -17.80 -15.26 -2.53
CA VAL A 150 -16.51 -15.49 -3.16
C VAL A 150 -16.45 -16.92 -3.70
N PRO A 151 -15.92 -17.14 -4.92
CA PRO A 151 -15.70 -18.47 -5.45
C PRO A 151 -14.66 -19.24 -4.61
N THR A 152 -14.62 -20.55 -4.76
CA THR A 152 -13.47 -21.34 -4.33
C THR A 152 -12.31 -21.00 -5.26
N ILE A 153 -11.26 -20.38 -4.71
CA ILE A 153 -10.07 -20.00 -5.44
C ILE A 153 -8.98 -21.03 -5.14
N VAL A 154 -8.38 -21.59 -6.19
CA VAL A 154 -7.23 -22.48 -6.05
C VAL A 154 -5.97 -21.77 -6.51
N ASN A 155 -4.96 -21.79 -5.67
CA ASN A 155 -3.65 -21.27 -5.99
C ASN A 155 -2.70 -22.39 -6.40
N LEU A 156 -2.05 -22.22 -7.54
CA LEU A 156 -1.12 -23.15 -8.12
C LEU A 156 0.23 -22.45 -8.41
N ILE A 157 1.31 -23.19 -8.38
CA ILE A 157 2.65 -22.72 -8.69
C ILE A 157 3.08 -23.33 -10.01
N TRP A 158 3.39 -22.52 -11.01
CA TRP A 158 3.85 -22.98 -12.31
C TRP A 158 5.36 -22.81 -12.45
N LEU A 159 6.09 -23.94 -12.43
CA LEU A 159 7.54 -23.99 -12.64
C LEU A 159 7.84 -24.07 -14.14
N ARG A 160 8.21 -22.94 -14.74
CA ARG A 160 8.35 -22.82 -16.20
C ARG A 160 9.59 -23.46 -16.78
N GLN A 161 10.60 -23.76 -15.94
CA GLN A 161 11.86 -24.40 -16.36
C GLN A 161 12.06 -25.83 -15.81
N VAL A 162 11.04 -26.37 -15.14
CA VAL A 162 11.10 -27.72 -14.58
C VAL A 162 10.11 -28.62 -15.33
N ASP A 163 10.61 -29.52 -16.12
CA ASP A 163 9.83 -30.48 -16.92
C ASP A 163 9.37 -31.69 -16.10
N ASP A 164 10.17 -32.10 -15.12
CA ASP A 164 9.92 -33.26 -14.27
C ASP A 164 10.02 -32.85 -12.78
N LEU A 165 8.89 -32.92 -12.06
CA LEU A 165 8.81 -32.58 -10.65
C LEU A 165 9.56 -33.56 -9.74
N SER A 166 9.86 -34.77 -10.20
CA SER A 166 10.68 -35.74 -9.43
C SER A 166 12.08 -35.22 -9.11
N ARG A 167 12.54 -34.22 -9.87
CA ARG A 167 13.82 -33.53 -9.60
C ARG A 167 13.79 -32.65 -8.37
N ILE A 168 12.61 -32.40 -7.79
CA ILE A 168 12.42 -31.65 -6.55
C ILE A 168 11.76 -32.60 -5.55
N PRO A 169 12.52 -33.32 -4.72
CA PRO A 169 11.97 -34.33 -3.81
C PRO A 169 10.88 -33.75 -2.91
N GLY A 170 9.71 -34.39 -2.88
CA GLY A 170 8.56 -33.94 -2.08
C GLY A 170 7.61 -32.96 -2.76
N ALA A 171 7.95 -32.41 -3.93
CA ALA A 171 7.09 -31.48 -4.68
C ALA A 171 5.97 -32.17 -5.45
N GLU A 172 6.06 -33.47 -5.67
CA GLU A 172 5.05 -34.28 -6.37
C GLU A 172 3.72 -34.27 -5.62
N ASN A 173 2.61 -34.30 -6.39
CA ASN A 173 1.24 -34.32 -5.86
C ASN A 173 0.86 -33.12 -4.96
N LYS A 174 1.52 -31.99 -5.15
CA LYS A 174 1.24 -30.71 -4.50
C LYS A 174 0.55 -29.75 -5.47
N ASN A 175 0.36 -28.51 -5.07
CA ASN A 175 -0.19 -27.43 -5.90
C ASN A 175 0.84 -26.87 -6.92
N ILE A 176 1.70 -27.75 -7.45
CA ILE A 176 2.83 -27.40 -8.32
C ILE A 176 2.61 -28.01 -9.70
N LEU A 177 2.79 -27.19 -10.74
CA LEU A 177 2.72 -27.57 -12.15
C LEU A 177 4.12 -27.53 -12.76
N SER A 178 4.44 -28.53 -13.57
CA SER A 178 5.70 -28.57 -14.36
C SER A 178 5.65 -27.59 -15.54
N SER A 179 6.74 -27.49 -16.28
CA SER A 179 6.83 -26.62 -17.45
C SER A 179 5.87 -27.01 -18.58
N SER A 180 5.49 -28.30 -18.67
CA SER A 180 4.61 -28.85 -19.70
C SER A 180 3.42 -29.55 -19.06
N PHE A 181 2.31 -28.85 -18.88
CA PHE A 181 1.05 -29.42 -18.41
C PHE A 181 -0.08 -29.19 -19.41
N THR A 182 -1.07 -30.06 -19.42
CA THR A 182 -2.33 -29.93 -20.14
C THR A 182 -3.41 -29.30 -19.27
N PHE A 183 -4.54 -28.91 -19.88
CA PHE A 183 -5.69 -28.44 -19.10
C PHE A 183 -6.19 -29.48 -18.11
N ASP A 184 -6.16 -30.77 -18.47
CA ASP A 184 -6.52 -31.87 -17.58
C ASP A 184 -5.55 -32.01 -16.40
N ASN A 185 -4.23 -31.86 -16.61
CA ASN A 185 -3.25 -31.85 -15.52
C ASN A 185 -3.47 -30.69 -14.55
N LEU A 186 -3.80 -29.51 -15.08
CA LEU A 186 -4.13 -28.35 -14.25
C LEU A 186 -5.36 -28.61 -13.38
N LEU A 187 -6.42 -29.18 -13.95
CA LEU A 187 -7.64 -29.56 -13.22
C LEU A 187 -7.36 -30.63 -12.16
N GLU A 188 -6.61 -31.68 -12.53
CA GLU A 188 -6.23 -32.77 -11.62
C GLU A 188 -5.47 -32.23 -10.41
N THR A 189 -4.47 -31.38 -10.66
CA THR A 189 -3.68 -30.71 -9.60
C THR A 189 -4.57 -29.86 -8.71
N ALA A 190 -5.44 -29.03 -9.31
CA ALA A 190 -6.36 -28.16 -8.57
C ALA A 190 -7.34 -28.93 -7.69
N ILE A 191 -7.91 -30.04 -8.19
CA ILE A 191 -8.84 -30.89 -7.44
C ILE A 191 -8.11 -31.57 -6.27
N ASN A 192 -6.93 -32.12 -6.52
CA ASN A 192 -6.17 -32.86 -5.50
C ASN A 192 -5.63 -31.96 -4.37
N CYS A 193 -5.53 -30.65 -4.59
CA CYS A 193 -5.05 -29.69 -3.60
C CYS A 193 -6.15 -28.96 -2.82
N GLU A 194 -7.37 -28.90 -3.35
CA GLU A 194 -8.48 -28.21 -2.68
C GLU A 194 -9.54 -29.23 -2.22
N GLU A 195 -9.62 -29.46 -0.92
CA GLU A 195 -10.52 -30.47 -0.35
C GLU A 195 -11.99 -30.32 -0.77
N LYS A 196 -12.44 -29.08 -1.04
CA LYS A 196 -13.80 -28.81 -1.48
C LYS A 196 -14.09 -29.35 -2.88
N PHE A 197 -13.04 -29.61 -3.65
CA PHE A 197 -13.12 -30.12 -5.02
C PHE A 197 -12.96 -31.64 -5.11
N LEU A 198 -12.77 -32.34 -3.98
CA LEU A 198 -12.62 -33.79 -4.01
C LEU A 198 -13.97 -34.48 -4.32
N PRO A 199 -14.02 -35.39 -5.31
CA PRO A 199 -15.19 -36.23 -5.58
C PRO A 199 -15.61 -37.01 -4.33
N LYS A 200 -16.92 -37.22 -4.19
CA LYS A 200 -17.46 -38.12 -3.17
C LYS A 200 -17.49 -39.54 -3.69
N SER A 201 -17.15 -40.50 -2.85
CA SER A 201 -17.13 -41.94 -3.20
C SER A 201 -18.52 -42.59 -3.26
N ASP A 202 -19.54 -41.84 -3.67
CA ASP A 202 -20.95 -42.33 -3.77
C ASP A 202 -21.36 -42.79 -5.18
N GLY A 203 -20.42 -42.80 -6.13
CA GLY A 203 -20.64 -43.23 -7.50
C GLY A 203 -21.41 -42.26 -8.40
N ASN A 204 -21.73 -41.07 -7.89
CA ASN A 204 -22.38 -40.03 -8.69
C ASN A 204 -21.36 -39.29 -9.56
N LYS A 205 -21.79 -38.85 -10.75
CA LYS A 205 -21.00 -37.99 -11.61
C LYS A 205 -20.62 -36.71 -10.84
N TYR A 206 -19.32 -36.46 -10.74
CA TYR A 206 -18.83 -35.33 -10.02
C TYR A 206 -18.87 -34.05 -10.87
N ILE A 207 -19.33 -32.96 -10.26
CA ILE A 207 -19.41 -31.66 -10.90
C ILE A 207 -18.39 -30.75 -10.24
N LEU A 208 -17.38 -30.28 -11.00
CA LEU A 208 -16.44 -29.26 -10.57
C LEU A 208 -17.05 -27.87 -10.77
N SER A 209 -17.34 -27.18 -9.67
CA SER A 209 -17.77 -25.78 -9.69
C SER A 209 -17.20 -25.02 -8.52
N SER A 210 -16.63 -23.86 -8.82
CA SER A 210 -16.12 -22.90 -7.81
C SER A 210 -17.24 -22.23 -7.03
N TYR A 211 -18.49 -22.31 -7.50
CA TYR A 211 -19.66 -21.76 -6.84
C TYR A 211 -20.64 -22.85 -6.44
N SER A 212 -21.34 -22.63 -5.32
CA SER A 212 -22.52 -23.45 -4.98
C SER A 212 -23.58 -23.23 -6.04
N ILE A 213 -24.24 -24.31 -6.45
CA ILE A 213 -25.31 -24.32 -7.46
C ILE A 213 -26.31 -23.17 -7.20
N GLY A 214 -26.55 -22.33 -8.20
CA GLY A 214 -27.56 -21.25 -8.16
C GLY A 214 -27.03 -19.81 -8.09
N PHE A 215 -25.71 -19.56 -8.19
CA PHE A 215 -25.18 -18.21 -8.15
C PHE A 215 -24.58 -17.74 -9.49
N PRO A 216 -25.06 -16.62 -10.08
CA PRO A 216 -24.57 -16.09 -11.37
C PRO A 216 -23.33 -15.21 -11.20
N THR A 217 -22.30 -15.65 -10.47
CA THR A 217 -21.22 -14.77 -10.00
C THR A 217 -20.00 -14.79 -10.90
N MET A 218 -19.83 -15.82 -11.75
CA MET A 218 -18.71 -15.85 -12.71
C MET A 218 -18.82 -14.74 -13.76
N GLU A 219 -20.01 -14.40 -14.23
CA GLU A 219 -20.23 -13.29 -15.15
C GLU A 219 -19.70 -11.97 -14.61
N LYS A 220 -19.93 -11.69 -13.32
CA LYS A 220 -19.40 -10.49 -12.68
C LYS A 220 -17.88 -10.47 -12.62
N LEU A 221 -17.24 -11.63 -12.39
CA LEU A 221 -15.79 -11.73 -12.44
C LEU A 221 -15.27 -11.55 -13.86
N PHE A 222 -15.92 -12.14 -14.86
CA PHE A 222 -15.59 -11.90 -16.27
C PHE A 222 -15.74 -10.43 -16.66
N GLU A 223 -16.80 -9.76 -16.21
CA GLU A 223 -16.97 -8.31 -16.43
C GLU A 223 -15.87 -7.53 -15.73
N TYR A 224 -15.57 -7.86 -14.50
CA TYR A 224 -14.56 -7.16 -13.71
C TYR A 224 -13.16 -7.28 -14.33
N PHE A 225 -12.69 -8.51 -14.56
CA PHE A 225 -11.38 -8.76 -15.16
C PHE A 225 -11.35 -8.56 -16.67
N GLY A 226 -12.49 -8.41 -17.34
CA GLY A 226 -12.57 -8.08 -18.74
C GLY A 226 -12.55 -6.60 -19.08
N LYS A 227 -12.72 -5.72 -18.07
CA LYS A 227 -12.71 -4.26 -18.27
C LYS A 227 -11.31 -3.77 -18.65
N GLU A 228 -11.28 -2.68 -19.42
CA GLU A 228 -10.03 -1.96 -19.64
C GLU A 228 -9.52 -1.36 -18.33
N LYS A 229 -8.19 -1.19 -18.24
CA LYS A 229 -7.54 -0.52 -17.11
C LYS A 229 -8.25 0.82 -16.83
N GLU A 230 -8.68 1.05 -15.59
CA GLU A 230 -9.38 2.30 -15.22
C GLU A 230 -8.53 3.51 -15.64
N ARG A 231 -9.16 4.52 -16.22
CA ARG A 231 -8.45 5.76 -16.59
C ARG A 231 -8.01 6.45 -15.31
N LEU A 232 -6.71 6.65 -15.18
CA LEU A 232 -6.14 7.38 -14.06
C LEU A 232 -6.54 8.86 -14.12
N GLY A 233 -6.96 9.42 -13.03
CA GLY A 233 -7.19 10.86 -12.88
C GLY A 233 -5.92 11.68 -13.12
N ASN A 234 -6.11 12.97 -13.35
CA ASN A 234 -5.01 13.87 -13.72
C ASN A 234 -3.87 13.90 -12.69
N ILE A 235 -4.19 13.87 -11.38
CA ILE A 235 -3.16 13.87 -10.33
C ILE A 235 -2.38 12.57 -10.35
N THR A 236 -3.08 11.44 -10.27
CA THR A 236 -2.44 10.11 -10.23
C THR A 236 -1.57 9.91 -11.46
N ARG A 237 -2.06 10.26 -12.67
CA ARG A 237 -1.29 10.19 -13.91
C ARG A 237 -0.03 11.05 -13.87
N LYS A 238 -0.13 12.31 -13.42
CA LYS A 238 1.03 13.20 -13.28
C LYS A 238 2.06 12.65 -12.29
N LYS A 239 1.61 12.14 -11.14
CA LYS A 239 2.51 11.53 -10.16
C LYS A 239 3.23 10.30 -10.72
N VAL A 240 2.50 9.39 -11.37
CA VAL A 240 3.09 8.22 -12.01
C VAL A 240 4.09 8.64 -13.08
N GLN A 241 3.74 9.62 -13.93
CA GLN A 241 4.67 10.18 -14.92
C GLN A 241 5.92 10.75 -14.25
N LEU A 242 5.80 11.54 -13.18
CA LEU A 242 6.94 12.08 -12.45
C LEU A 242 7.84 10.99 -11.86
N ILE A 243 7.26 9.89 -11.37
CA ILE A 243 8.01 8.75 -10.83
C ILE A 243 8.76 8.01 -11.94
N THR A 244 8.12 7.81 -13.10
CA THR A 244 8.62 6.97 -14.20
C THR A 244 9.41 7.73 -15.26
N GLN A 245 9.44 9.07 -15.22
CA GLN A 245 10.18 9.88 -16.20
C GLN A 245 11.69 9.61 -16.14
N ASN A 246 12.27 9.32 -17.31
CA ASN A 246 13.71 9.16 -17.51
C ASN A 246 14.47 10.49 -17.66
N GLU A 247 13.77 11.63 -17.76
CA GLU A 247 14.44 12.93 -17.84
C GLU A 247 15.21 13.20 -16.56
N ILE A 248 16.50 13.44 -16.72
CA ILE A 248 17.43 13.78 -15.66
C ILE A 248 17.03 15.15 -15.14
N ASP A 249 16.20 15.19 -14.09
CA ASP A 249 16.07 16.39 -13.27
C ASP A 249 17.46 16.73 -12.73
N LYS A 250 17.94 17.95 -13.01
CA LYS A 250 19.25 18.43 -12.55
C LYS A 250 19.48 18.24 -11.03
N ASN A 251 18.41 18.09 -10.26
CA ASN A 251 18.49 17.82 -8.82
C ASN A 251 18.66 16.32 -8.52
N VAL A 252 18.08 15.44 -9.32
CA VAL A 252 18.25 13.97 -9.17
C VAL A 252 19.62 13.53 -9.71
N SER A 253 20.14 14.17 -10.77
CA SER A 253 21.50 13.91 -11.26
C SER A 253 22.61 14.36 -10.29
N LYS A 254 22.28 15.25 -9.36
CA LYS A 254 23.18 15.66 -8.28
C LYS A 254 23.19 14.70 -7.09
N ILE A 255 22.31 13.70 -7.09
CA ILE A 255 22.28 12.67 -6.08
C ILE A 255 23.44 11.73 -6.39
N ASP A 256 24.51 11.92 -5.64
CA ASP A 256 25.60 10.98 -5.60
C ASP A 256 25.15 9.77 -4.79
N ALA A 257 24.66 8.75 -5.50
CA ALA A 257 24.14 7.52 -4.88
C ALA A 257 25.26 6.72 -4.17
N ASP A 258 26.51 7.07 -4.41
CA ASP A 258 27.66 6.47 -3.74
C ASP A 258 27.92 7.06 -2.35
N LYS A 259 27.22 8.15 -1.98
CA LYS A 259 27.28 8.70 -0.63
C LYS A 259 26.48 7.85 0.35
N LYS A 260 27.00 7.69 1.55
CA LYS A 260 26.38 6.92 2.63
C LYS A 260 24.97 7.44 2.98
N ILE A 261 24.79 8.77 3.04
CA ILE A 261 23.49 9.39 3.27
C ILE A 261 23.23 10.50 2.25
N VAL A 262 22.02 10.49 1.68
CA VAL A 262 21.48 11.60 0.89
C VAL A 262 20.32 12.23 1.64
N ALA A 263 20.42 13.52 2.00
CA ALA A 263 19.38 14.25 2.71
C ALA A 263 18.60 15.17 1.76
N LEU A 264 17.29 14.96 1.66
CA LEU A 264 16.34 15.78 0.90
C LEU A 264 15.56 16.66 1.88
N ARG A 265 15.85 17.96 1.95
CA ARG A 265 15.22 18.89 2.90
C ARG A 265 14.23 19.83 2.23
N GLY A 266 13.17 20.19 2.94
CA GLY A 266 12.20 21.17 2.45
C GLY A 266 10.91 21.23 3.26
N LEU A 267 10.16 22.31 3.08
CA LEU A 267 8.84 22.51 3.69
C LEU A 267 7.78 21.57 3.08
N ALA A 268 6.55 21.61 3.62
CA ALA A 268 5.43 20.85 3.05
C ALA A 268 5.19 21.25 1.59
N GLY A 269 4.88 20.24 0.75
CA GLY A 269 4.53 20.48 -0.65
C GLY A 269 5.70 20.74 -1.60
N THR A 270 6.95 20.61 -1.15
CA THR A 270 8.13 20.77 -2.01
C THR A 270 8.55 19.52 -2.78
N GLY A 271 7.74 18.44 -2.74
CA GLY A 271 7.92 17.26 -3.58
C GLY A 271 8.89 16.21 -3.03
N LYS A 272 9.29 16.26 -1.75
CA LYS A 272 10.22 15.30 -1.12
C LYS A 272 9.83 13.84 -1.34
N THR A 273 8.61 13.46 -0.98
CA THR A 273 8.10 12.09 -1.16
C THR A 273 8.12 11.65 -2.63
N SER A 274 7.71 12.55 -3.55
CA SER A 274 7.77 12.25 -4.99
C SER A 274 9.20 12.04 -5.47
N MET A 275 10.16 12.79 -4.93
CA MET A 275 11.58 12.61 -5.23
C MET A 275 12.10 11.28 -4.68
N LEU A 276 11.75 10.90 -3.45
CA LEU A 276 12.08 9.57 -2.91
C LEU A 276 11.56 8.44 -3.81
N LEU A 277 10.31 8.53 -4.23
CA LEU A 277 9.70 7.51 -5.11
C LEU A 277 10.39 7.43 -6.46
N ARG A 278 10.78 8.58 -7.03
CA ARG A 278 11.52 8.64 -8.29
C ARG A 278 12.91 8.02 -8.15
N ILE A 279 13.61 8.30 -7.05
CA ILE A 279 14.92 7.69 -6.74
C ILE A 279 14.75 6.17 -6.60
N ALA A 280 13.80 5.70 -5.80
CA ALA A 280 13.54 4.28 -5.63
C ALA A 280 13.22 3.58 -6.96
N TYR A 281 12.41 4.22 -7.81
CA TYR A 281 12.09 3.71 -9.15
C TYR A 281 13.35 3.57 -10.02
N ARG A 282 14.20 4.60 -10.06
CA ARG A 282 15.44 4.58 -10.86
C ARG A 282 16.43 3.53 -10.35
N LEU A 283 16.69 3.47 -9.07
CA LEU A 283 17.59 2.48 -8.46
C LEU A 283 17.12 1.05 -8.76
N GLN A 284 15.82 0.81 -8.69
CA GLN A 284 15.23 -0.47 -9.04
C GLN A 284 15.36 -0.80 -10.53
N GLN A 285 15.24 0.19 -11.44
CA GLN A 285 15.32 -0.03 -12.88
C GLN A 285 16.76 -0.10 -13.40
N GLU A 286 17.65 0.79 -12.94
CA GLU A 286 19.00 0.94 -13.45
C GLU A 286 20.00 0.01 -12.75
N ASN A 287 19.87 -0.18 -11.43
CA ASN A 287 20.86 -0.90 -10.61
C ASN A 287 20.34 -2.26 -10.13
N ASN A 288 19.19 -2.74 -10.60
CA ASN A 288 18.53 -3.95 -10.07
C ASN A 288 18.38 -3.95 -8.54
N ALA A 289 18.32 -2.75 -7.95
CA ALA A 289 18.38 -2.59 -6.51
C ALA A 289 17.09 -3.03 -5.81
N ARG A 290 17.25 -3.44 -4.55
CA ARG A 290 16.16 -3.67 -3.61
C ARG A 290 16.04 -2.44 -2.72
N CYS A 291 14.94 -1.71 -2.86
CA CYS A 291 14.67 -0.46 -2.14
C CYS A 291 13.55 -0.65 -1.11
N LEU A 292 13.79 -0.28 0.14
CA LEU A 292 12.75 -0.19 1.16
C LEU A 292 12.45 1.29 1.47
N ILE A 293 11.19 1.68 1.34
CA ILE A 293 10.71 3.00 1.73
C ILE A 293 10.04 2.86 3.10
N LEU A 294 10.50 3.62 4.08
CA LEU A 294 9.97 3.66 5.43
C LEU A 294 9.31 5.00 5.70
N THR A 295 8.09 4.98 6.21
CA THR A 295 7.37 6.18 6.65
C THR A 295 6.65 5.94 7.97
N TYR A 296 6.49 6.99 8.76
CA TYR A 296 5.73 6.91 10.01
C TYR A 296 4.22 6.75 9.76
N ASN A 297 3.69 7.39 8.71
CA ASN A 297 2.25 7.45 8.47
C ASN A 297 1.72 6.20 7.75
N ARG A 298 0.91 5.42 8.45
CA ARG A 298 0.26 4.20 7.91
C ARG A 298 -0.65 4.47 6.70
N ALA A 299 -1.35 5.60 6.66
CA ALA A 299 -2.20 5.96 5.52
C ALA A 299 -1.36 6.30 4.27
N LEU A 300 -0.18 6.91 4.46
CA LEU A 300 0.75 7.19 3.37
C LEU A 300 1.34 5.91 2.77
N VAL A 301 1.52 4.85 3.57
CA VAL A 301 1.91 3.52 3.06
C VAL A 301 0.92 3.06 1.98
N GLY A 302 -0.39 3.19 2.24
CA GLY A 302 -1.42 2.84 1.27
C GLY A 302 -1.33 3.67 -0.01
N ASP A 303 -1.22 4.99 0.09
CA ASP A 303 -1.14 5.90 -1.06
C ASP A 303 0.11 5.62 -1.93
N ILE A 304 1.25 5.39 -1.31
CA ILE A 304 2.50 5.05 -2.02
C ILE A 304 2.41 3.66 -2.66
N LYS A 305 1.86 2.65 -1.98
CA LYS A 305 1.62 1.33 -2.59
C LYS A 305 0.80 1.45 -3.87
N ARG A 306 -0.25 2.27 -3.83
CA ARG A 306 -1.08 2.55 -5.00
C ARG A 306 -0.27 3.16 -6.14
N LEU A 307 0.53 4.17 -5.87
CA LEU A 307 1.37 4.84 -6.89
C LEU A 307 2.41 3.89 -7.50
N LEU A 308 3.08 3.09 -6.68
CA LEU A 308 4.06 2.10 -7.14
C LEU A 308 3.38 1.01 -7.99
N ALA A 309 2.16 0.59 -7.63
CA ALA A 309 1.39 -0.34 -8.44
C ALA A 309 1.05 0.23 -9.82
N PHE A 310 0.67 1.50 -9.92
CA PHE A 310 0.44 2.18 -11.21
C PHE A 310 1.72 2.43 -12.00
N ALA A 311 2.86 2.51 -11.34
CA ALA A 311 4.17 2.62 -11.97
C ALA A 311 4.76 1.26 -12.40
N ASP A 312 4.01 0.17 -12.29
CA ASP A 312 4.44 -1.22 -12.54
C ASP A 312 5.69 -1.63 -11.74
N VAL A 313 5.84 -1.12 -10.53
CA VAL A 313 6.92 -1.50 -9.61
C VAL A 313 6.50 -2.73 -8.82
N SER A 314 7.30 -3.80 -8.89
CA SER A 314 7.05 -5.03 -8.13
C SER A 314 7.23 -4.80 -6.64
N ASP A 315 6.38 -5.41 -5.81
CA ASP A 315 6.53 -5.51 -4.35
C ASP A 315 7.06 -6.88 -3.92
N ARG A 316 7.35 -7.75 -4.87
CA ARG A 316 7.93 -9.05 -4.60
C ARG A 316 9.34 -8.91 -4.07
N LEU A 317 9.65 -9.77 -3.12
CA LEU A 317 11.00 -9.80 -2.54
C LEU A 317 12.01 -10.63 -3.37
N ASP A 318 11.61 -11.11 -4.55
CA ASP A 318 12.35 -12.03 -5.41
C ASP A 318 13.16 -11.38 -6.54
N GLY A 319 13.72 -10.26 -6.28
CA GLY A 319 14.53 -9.56 -7.26
C GLY A 319 14.52 -8.07 -6.98
N ARG A 320 14.70 -7.30 -8.05
CA ARG A 320 14.59 -5.84 -7.98
C ARG A 320 13.19 -5.43 -7.53
N THR A 321 13.12 -4.61 -6.49
CA THR A 321 11.85 -4.17 -5.91
C THR A 321 11.96 -2.80 -5.28
N ALA A 322 10.84 -2.08 -5.21
CA ALA A 322 10.68 -0.96 -4.29
C ALA A 322 9.46 -1.22 -3.42
N ASN A 323 9.71 -1.60 -2.18
CA ASN A 323 8.66 -1.86 -1.21
C ASN A 323 8.47 -0.68 -0.26
N ILE A 324 7.31 -0.60 0.37
CA ILE A 324 7.02 0.41 1.40
C ILE A 324 6.37 -0.21 2.61
N GLU A 325 6.85 0.21 3.78
CA GLU A 325 6.30 -0.19 5.07
C GLU A 325 6.16 1.00 6.01
N SER A 326 5.29 0.82 7.01
CA SER A 326 5.33 1.73 8.16
C SER A 326 6.56 1.42 9.00
N MET A 327 7.18 2.45 9.55
CA MET A 327 8.33 2.32 10.44
C MET A 327 8.06 1.34 11.57
N GLN A 328 6.94 1.48 12.28
CA GLN A 328 6.56 0.55 13.36
C GLN A 328 6.39 -0.89 12.88
N GLY A 329 5.84 -1.09 11.68
CA GLY A 329 5.72 -2.42 11.07
C GLY A 329 7.08 -3.07 10.82
N TYR A 330 8.00 -2.29 10.24
CA TYR A 330 9.37 -2.73 9.97
C TYR A 330 10.12 -3.10 11.26
N PHE A 331 10.14 -2.20 12.26
CA PHE A 331 10.81 -2.50 13.54
C PHE A 331 10.17 -3.66 14.30
N SER A 332 8.85 -3.86 14.20
CA SER A 332 8.19 -5.03 14.77
C SER A 332 8.67 -6.34 14.13
N LYS A 333 8.85 -6.37 12.81
CA LYS A 333 9.43 -7.51 12.09
C LYS A 333 10.90 -7.72 12.49
N LEU A 334 11.68 -6.65 12.55
CA LEU A 334 13.07 -6.70 12.97
C LEU A 334 13.20 -7.29 14.38
N MET A 335 12.45 -6.79 15.34
CA MET A 335 12.44 -7.30 16.72
C MET A 335 11.96 -8.76 16.77
N LYS A 336 10.95 -9.13 15.99
CA LYS A 336 10.46 -10.49 15.88
C LYS A 336 11.53 -11.46 15.34
N SER A 337 12.38 -11.02 14.41
CA SER A 337 13.46 -11.85 13.88
C SER A 337 14.51 -12.22 14.96
N PHE A 338 14.59 -11.46 16.03
CA PHE A 338 15.44 -11.72 17.20
C PHE A 338 14.66 -12.22 18.43
N SER A 339 13.34 -12.45 18.32
CA SER A 339 12.49 -12.78 19.49
C SER A 339 12.92 -14.03 20.23
N THR A 340 13.40 -15.05 19.51
CA THR A 340 13.89 -16.31 20.09
C THR A 340 15.19 -16.12 20.86
N ASP A 341 16.04 -15.21 20.40
CA ASP A 341 17.38 -14.99 20.97
C ASP A 341 17.33 -13.98 22.13
N LEU A 342 16.35 -13.06 22.12
CA LEU A 342 16.36 -11.85 22.95
C LEU A 342 15.12 -11.69 23.85
N ASP A 343 14.21 -12.65 23.88
CA ASP A 343 12.97 -12.57 24.66
C ASP A 343 12.22 -11.23 24.46
N ILE A 344 12.06 -10.83 23.19
CA ILE A 344 11.32 -9.63 22.80
C ILE A 344 9.92 -10.04 22.35
N HIS A 345 8.90 -9.66 23.13
CA HIS A 345 7.50 -9.90 22.82
C HIS A 345 6.76 -8.59 22.60
N ILE A 346 6.04 -8.47 21.48
CA ILE A 346 5.19 -7.34 21.18
C ILE A 346 3.74 -7.82 21.14
N SER A 347 2.95 -7.40 22.13
CA SER A 347 1.54 -7.71 22.23
C SER A 347 0.67 -6.64 21.55
N SER A 348 -0.52 -7.04 21.07
CA SER A 348 -1.50 -6.09 20.54
C SER A 348 -2.12 -5.22 21.63
N ASN A 349 -2.16 -5.70 22.88
CA ASN A 349 -2.83 -5.02 23.99
C ASN A 349 -2.00 -3.88 24.59
N ASN A 350 -0.67 -3.94 24.48
CA ASN A 350 0.25 -2.92 24.99
C ASN A 350 1.33 -2.57 23.96
N PHE A 351 0.94 -2.43 22.70
CA PHE A 351 1.85 -2.30 21.57
C PHE A 351 2.94 -1.22 21.80
N GLN A 352 2.56 -0.01 22.21
CA GLN A 352 3.52 1.09 22.37
C GLN A 352 4.53 0.83 23.51
N GLY A 353 4.06 0.26 24.62
CA GLY A 353 4.93 -0.10 25.75
C GLY A 353 5.93 -1.19 25.37
N ASP A 354 5.43 -2.24 24.71
CA ASP A 354 6.26 -3.37 24.29
C ASP A 354 7.23 -2.98 23.17
N TYR A 355 6.78 -2.13 22.23
CA TYR A 355 7.62 -1.55 21.18
C TYR A 355 8.80 -0.77 21.77
N ASN A 356 8.55 0.14 22.71
CA ASN A 356 9.61 0.90 23.37
C ASN A 356 10.59 0.02 24.16
N LYS A 357 10.08 -0.99 24.87
CA LYS A 357 10.93 -1.96 25.59
C LYS A 357 11.79 -2.77 24.60
N GLY A 358 11.19 -3.19 23.48
CA GLY A 358 11.90 -3.93 22.44
C GLY A 358 13.02 -3.10 21.80
N LEU A 359 12.77 -1.82 21.51
CA LEU A 359 13.82 -0.91 21.00
C LEU A 359 14.97 -0.74 21.99
N ASN A 360 14.69 -0.54 23.28
CA ASN A 360 15.72 -0.43 24.30
C ASN A 360 16.57 -1.71 24.36
N LYS A 361 15.92 -2.88 24.49
CA LYS A 361 16.64 -4.16 24.47
C LYS A 361 17.52 -4.32 23.24
N LEU A 362 16.99 -4.03 22.06
CA LEU A 362 17.74 -4.19 20.81
C LEU A 362 18.98 -3.27 20.77
N ILE A 363 18.85 -2.03 21.23
CA ILE A 363 19.97 -1.10 21.35
C ILE A 363 21.02 -1.56 22.35
N ASP A 364 20.59 -2.02 23.54
CA ASP A 364 21.49 -2.49 24.58
C ASP A 364 22.32 -3.68 24.05
N TYR A 365 21.67 -4.67 23.43
CA TYR A 365 22.35 -5.83 22.86
C TYR A 365 23.30 -5.50 21.69
N ILE A 366 22.96 -4.50 20.86
CA ILE A 366 23.87 -4.00 19.83
C ILE A 366 25.06 -3.29 20.47
N SER A 367 24.84 -2.47 21.51
CA SER A 367 25.88 -1.69 22.18
C SER A 367 26.84 -2.58 22.96
N GLU A 368 26.32 -3.64 23.59
CA GLU A 368 27.09 -4.65 24.31
C GLU A 368 27.73 -5.70 23.39
N ASN A 369 27.55 -5.58 22.08
CA ASN A 369 28.02 -6.51 21.06
C ASN A 369 27.49 -7.96 21.24
N VAL A 370 26.35 -8.11 21.91
CA VAL A 370 25.60 -9.38 21.98
C VAL A 370 25.03 -9.71 20.59
N ILE A 371 24.55 -8.67 19.87
CA ILE A 371 24.26 -8.72 18.44
C ILE A 371 25.45 -8.10 17.71
N ASN A 372 26.26 -8.91 17.08
CA ASN A 372 27.41 -8.46 16.30
C ASN A 372 27.09 -8.32 14.81
N GLU A 373 28.07 -7.92 14.00
CA GLU A 373 27.90 -7.72 12.55
C GLU A 373 27.60 -9.02 11.78
N ASP A 374 28.14 -10.15 12.24
CA ASP A 374 27.91 -11.44 11.59
C ASP A 374 26.48 -11.95 11.86
N ASP A 375 25.95 -11.71 13.07
CA ASP A 375 24.55 -11.98 13.40
C ASP A 375 23.60 -11.16 12.52
N ILE A 376 23.90 -9.88 12.29
CA ILE A 376 23.13 -9.01 11.42
C ILE A 376 23.17 -9.53 9.97
N LYS A 377 24.35 -9.90 9.46
CA LYS A 377 24.50 -10.47 8.10
C LYS A 377 23.73 -11.77 7.97
N GLU A 378 23.81 -12.65 8.96
CA GLU A 378 23.06 -13.92 8.95
C GLU A 378 21.55 -13.69 8.97
N LYS A 379 21.04 -12.76 9.79
CA LYS A 379 19.62 -12.41 9.80
C LYS A 379 19.16 -11.82 8.47
N LYS A 380 19.93 -10.92 7.85
CA LYS A 380 19.63 -10.40 6.50
C LYS A 380 19.56 -11.53 5.47
N ARG A 381 20.46 -12.51 5.55
CA ARG A 381 20.48 -13.66 4.63
C ARG A 381 19.26 -14.56 4.82
N LYS A 382 18.83 -14.80 6.07
CA LYS A 382 17.69 -15.68 6.40
C LYS A 382 16.32 -14.99 6.22
N CYS A 383 16.26 -13.66 6.36
CA CYS A 383 15.04 -12.87 6.30
C CYS A 383 15.10 -11.86 5.13
N PRO A 384 14.55 -12.20 3.97
CA PRO A 384 14.55 -11.31 2.80
C PRO A 384 13.96 -9.93 3.06
N GLU A 385 13.03 -9.83 4.03
CA GLU A 385 12.40 -8.57 4.46
C GLU A 385 13.37 -7.63 5.20
N LEU A 386 14.55 -8.11 5.59
CA LEU A 386 15.61 -7.32 6.22
C LEU A 386 16.80 -7.06 5.28
N SER A 387 16.81 -7.64 4.07
CA SER A 387 17.90 -7.52 3.10
C SER A 387 17.58 -6.48 2.03
N TRP A 388 18.07 -5.26 2.21
CA TRP A 388 17.82 -4.11 1.33
C TRP A 388 19.13 -3.43 0.94
N SER A 389 19.26 -3.05 -0.34
CA SER A 389 20.41 -2.29 -0.85
C SER A 389 20.29 -0.81 -0.54
N TYR A 390 19.07 -0.29 -0.52
CA TYR A 390 18.76 1.12 -0.23
C TYR A 390 17.60 1.24 0.74
N ILE A 391 17.79 2.04 1.79
CA ILE A 391 16.72 2.43 2.70
C ILE A 391 16.36 3.89 2.43
N LEU A 392 15.10 4.13 2.09
CA LEU A 392 14.56 5.45 1.82
C LEU A 392 13.60 5.82 2.96
N ILE A 393 13.89 6.90 3.65
CA ILE A 393 13.17 7.33 4.84
C ILE A 393 12.37 8.59 4.50
N ASP A 394 11.04 8.52 4.61
CA ASP A 394 10.18 9.69 4.52
C ASP A 394 9.88 10.25 5.91
N GLU A 395 9.82 11.57 6.02
CA GLU A 395 9.61 12.31 7.26
C GLU A 395 10.67 11.97 8.34
N GLY A 396 11.94 11.96 7.95
CA GLY A 396 13.07 11.58 8.79
C GLY A 396 13.22 12.38 10.09
N GLN A 397 12.71 13.62 10.14
CA GLN A 397 12.77 14.47 11.32
C GLN A 397 11.99 13.95 12.54
N ASP A 398 11.05 12.99 12.34
CA ASP A 398 10.23 12.44 13.42
C ASP A 398 10.73 11.12 14.00
N TRP A 399 11.88 10.66 13.55
CA TRP A 399 12.42 9.39 14.04
C TRP A 399 13.00 9.54 15.46
N ASP A 400 12.83 8.51 16.25
CA ASP A 400 13.47 8.36 17.57
C ASP A 400 14.97 8.07 17.40
N ASP A 401 15.80 8.57 18.32
CA ASP A 401 17.27 8.34 18.29
C ASP A 401 17.61 6.84 18.25
N ARG A 402 16.86 6.01 18.95
CA ARG A 402 17.02 4.55 18.98
C ARG A 402 16.73 3.92 17.63
N GLU A 403 15.65 4.35 16.98
CA GLU A 403 15.27 3.90 15.64
C GLU A 403 16.35 4.25 14.62
N LYS A 404 16.87 5.50 14.66
CA LYS A 404 18.01 5.94 13.84
C LYS A 404 19.24 5.08 14.11
N ALA A 405 19.63 4.90 15.37
CA ALA A 405 20.83 4.16 15.74
C ALA A 405 20.78 2.71 15.26
N ILE A 406 19.63 2.05 15.39
CA ILE A 406 19.42 0.69 14.92
C ILE A 406 19.57 0.63 13.39
N ILE A 407 18.90 1.52 12.63
CA ILE A 407 19.00 1.55 11.16
C ILE A 407 20.44 1.81 10.72
N MET A 408 21.14 2.76 11.34
CA MET A 408 22.53 3.09 11.02
C MET A 408 23.47 1.90 11.27
N LYS A 409 23.17 1.05 12.25
CA LYS A 409 23.96 -0.15 12.54
C LYS A 409 23.63 -1.30 11.60
N PHE A 410 22.33 -1.56 11.35
CA PHE A 410 21.88 -2.63 10.47
C PHE A 410 22.27 -2.40 9.01
N TYR A 411 22.26 -1.15 8.55
CA TYR A 411 22.57 -0.76 7.17
C TYR A 411 23.85 0.08 7.10
N LYS A 412 24.85 -0.31 7.89
CA LYS A 412 26.16 0.39 7.99
C LYS A 412 26.85 0.54 6.63
N ASP A 413 26.78 -0.49 5.82
CA ASP A 413 27.45 -0.58 4.51
C ASP A 413 26.49 -0.28 3.34
N ASP A 414 25.21 -0.06 3.64
CA ASP A 414 24.17 0.22 2.65
C ASP A 414 23.90 1.73 2.55
N HIS A 415 23.14 2.13 1.55
CA HIS A 415 22.86 3.55 1.27
C HIS A 415 21.52 4.00 1.89
N LEU A 416 21.56 5.16 2.55
CA LEU A 416 20.38 5.77 3.16
C LEU A 416 19.99 7.05 2.41
N ILE A 417 18.71 7.21 2.11
CA ILE A 417 18.15 8.42 1.49
C ILE A 417 17.04 8.94 2.39
N VAL A 418 17.24 10.11 2.99
CA VAL A 418 16.37 10.64 4.03
C VAL A 418 15.67 11.91 3.53
N ALA A 419 14.34 11.88 3.47
CA ALA A 419 13.54 13.08 3.28
C ALA A 419 13.18 13.69 4.64
N ASP A 420 13.59 14.93 4.84
CA ASP A 420 13.49 15.67 6.09
C ASP A 420 12.61 16.91 5.92
N GLY A 421 11.59 17.06 6.74
CA GLY A 421 10.64 18.16 6.72
C GLY A 421 11.05 19.27 7.70
N ILE A 422 11.35 20.44 7.19
CA ILE A 422 11.60 21.61 8.02
C ILE A 422 10.28 22.06 8.68
N ASP A 423 10.29 22.27 10.00
CA ASP A 423 9.15 22.75 10.82
C ASP A 423 7.86 21.89 10.73
N GLN A 424 7.98 20.58 10.42
CA GLN A 424 6.85 19.66 10.30
C GLN A 424 6.84 18.56 11.36
N MET A 425 7.49 18.78 12.49
CA MET A 425 7.56 17.79 13.56
C MET A 425 6.23 17.62 14.27
N VAL A 426 5.84 16.37 14.48
CA VAL A 426 4.61 16.01 15.21
C VAL A 426 4.86 14.98 16.30
N ARG A 427 6.01 14.30 16.32
CA ARG A 427 6.30 13.23 17.26
C ARG A 427 7.23 13.66 18.40
N GLY A 428 8.09 14.61 18.17
CA GLY A 428 9.07 15.11 19.15
C GLY A 428 9.17 16.62 19.19
N ILE A 429 10.01 17.14 20.07
CA ILE A 429 10.30 18.57 20.19
C ILE A 429 11.52 18.93 19.34
N ILE A 430 12.53 18.05 19.32
CA ILE A 430 13.79 18.23 18.62
C ILE A 430 13.78 17.37 17.34
N PRO A 431 14.07 17.96 16.15
CA PRO A 431 14.14 17.21 14.91
C PRO A 431 15.34 16.27 14.91
N GLN A 432 15.12 15.03 14.44
CA GLN A 432 16.20 14.08 14.28
C GLN A 432 17.22 14.58 13.25
N ASN A 433 18.47 14.66 13.64
CA ASN A 433 19.56 15.06 12.75
C ASN A 433 20.30 13.83 12.20
N TRP A 434 20.00 13.45 10.95
CA TRP A 434 20.63 12.31 10.28
C TRP A 434 22.07 12.54 9.87
N LEU A 435 22.55 13.79 9.88
CA LEU A 435 23.88 14.17 9.42
C LEU A 435 24.85 14.51 10.56
N ALA A 436 24.41 14.40 11.84
CA ALA A 436 25.14 14.91 13.00
C ALA A 436 26.58 14.38 13.10
N ASP A 437 26.76 13.09 12.83
CA ASP A 437 28.04 12.40 13.09
C ASP A 437 28.79 12.06 11.78
N LEU A 438 28.46 12.74 10.67
CA LEU A 438 29.02 12.47 9.36
C LEU A 438 29.95 13.57 8.87
N ASN A 439 31.05 13.19 8.24
CA ASN A 439 31.92 14.09 7.51
C ASN A 439 31.28 14.51 6.18
N LYS A 440 31.63 15.71 5.66
CA LYS A 440 31.07 16.26 4.41
C LYS A 440 31.21 15.35 3.19
N GLU A 441 32.19 14.49 3.19
CA GLU A 441 32.41 13.51 2.11
C GLU A 441 31.43 12.34 2.15
N GLN A 442 30.82 12.07 3.29
CA GLN A 442 29.92 10.93 3.52
C GLN A 442 28.46 11.23 3.19
N PHE A 443 28.09 12.47 2.96
CA PHE A 443 26.69 12.82 2.68
C PHE A 443 26.53 13.82 1.53
N SER A 444 25.35 13.81 0.93
CA SER A 444 24.87 14.83 0.00
C SER A 444 23.60 15.47 0.55
N LYS A 445 23.39 16.76 0.30
CA LYS A 445 22.24 17.51 0.78
C LYS A 445 21.59 18.30 -0.34
N ILE A 446 20.25 18.18 -0.45
CA ILE A 446 19.43 18.92 -1.42
C ILE A 446 18.35 19.66 -0.64
N ASP A 447 18.34 20.99 -0.77
CA ASP A 447 17.34 21.84 -0.14
C ASP A 447 16.29 22.31 -1.18
N ASN A 448 15.00 22.04 -0.92
CA ASN A 448 13.87 22.41 -1.76
C ASN A 448 13.00 23.45 -1.05
N GLU A 449 12.87 24.65 -1.63
CA GLU A 449 12.10 25.76 -1.06
C GLU A 449 10.81 26.09 -1.84
N ILE A 450 10.67 25.55 -3.06
CA ILE A 450 9.56 25.89 -3.96
C ILE A 450 8.39 24.93 -3.71
N CYS A 451 7.19 25.47 -3.50
CA CYS A 451 5.98 24.67 -3.43
C CYS A 451 5.59 24.13 -4.81
N LEU A 452 5.57 22.82 -4.95
CA LEU A 452 5.18 22.13 -6.18
C LEU A 452 3.74 21.59 -6.13
N ARG A 453 3.12 21.60 -4.94
CA ARG A 453 1.81 20.96 -4.68
C ARG A 453 0.66 21.94 -4.87
N GLN A 454 0.62 22.99 -4.08
CA GLN A 454 -0.53 23.89 -3.95
C GLN A 454 -0.61 24.91 -5.08
N LYS A 455 -1.81 25.20 -5.54
CA LYS A 455 -2.07 26.37 -6.39
C LYS A 455 -1.81 27.67 -5.63
N GLN A 456 -1.63 28.76 -6.38
CA GLN A 456 -1.13 30.04 -5.84
C GLN A 456 -2.00 30.62 -4.72
N SER A 457 -3.35 30.54 -4.82
CA SER A 457 -4.24 31.04 -3.76
C SER A 457 -4.07 30.27 -2.44
N LEU A 458 -3.93 28.94 -2.52
CA LEU A 458 -3.71 28.09 -1.35
C LEU A 458 -2.33 28.36 -0.71
N THR A 459 -1.28 28.55 -1.51
CA THR A 459 0.05 28.91 -1.00
C THR A 459 0.02 30.28 -0.32
N THR A 460 -0.72 31.24 -0.90
CA THR A 460 -0.91 32.59 -0.29
C THR A 460 -1.63 32.47 1.04
N PHE A 461 -2.75 31.75 1.07
CA PHE A 461 -3.53 31.51 2.28
C PHE A 461 -2.70 30.80 3.38
N SER A 462 -1.94 29.77 3.01
CA SER A 462 -1.08 29.04 3.96
C SER A 462 0.01 29.93 4.56
N ASN A 463 0.66 30.77 3.75
CA ASN A 463 1.68 31.70 4.22
C ASN A 463 1.09 32.79 5.14
N GLU A 464 -0.10 33.34 4.78
CA GLU A 464 -0.79 34.33 5.59
C GLU A 464 -1.25 33.77 6.93
N LEU A 465 -1.84 32.57 6.90
CA LEU A 465 -2.24 31.85 8.12
C LEU A 465 -1.05 31.61 9.04
N ALA A 466 0.06 31.14 8.50
CA ALA A 466 1.30 30.92 9.25
C ALA A 466 1.81 32.22 9.89
N SER A 467 1.79 33.32 9.13
CA SER A 467 2.19 34.63 9.61
C SER A 467 1.32 35.08 10.79
N ARG A 468 0.00 34.97 10.70
CA ARG A 468 -0.92 35.33 11.80
C ARG A 468 -0.82 34.40 13.00
N LEU A 469 -0.41 33.16 12.78
CA LEU A 469 -0.09 32.23 13.87
C LEU A 469 1.28 32.49 14.50
N GLY A 470 2.07 33.42 13.96
CA GLY A 470 3.44 33.72 14.43
C GLY A 470 4.44 32.61 14.14
N LEU A 471 4.26 31.86 13.05
CA LEU A 471 5.19 30.82 12.60
C LEU A 471 6.23 31.41 11.62
N LYS A 472 7.46 30.95 11.70
CA LYS A 472 8.53 31.26 10.72
C LYS A 472 8.37 30.40 9.44
N TRP A 473 7.14 30.25 8.98
CA TRP A 473 6.78 29.44 7.82
C TRP A 473 6.59 30.35 6.60
N LYS A 474 7.36 30.12 5.55
CA LYS A 474 7.18 30.84 4.29
C LYS A 474 7.63 29.97 3.13
N VAL A 475 6.67 29.47 2.34
CA VAL A 475 6.94 28.66 1.16
C VAL A 475 7.00 29.58 -0.06
N LYS A 476 8.05 29.45 -0.88
CA LYS A 476 8.16 30.18 -2.14
C LYS A 476 7.12 29.68 -3.14
N LYS A 477 6.39 30.61 -3.76
CA LYS A 477 5.45 30.28 -4.84
C LYS A 477 6.26 29.83 -6.06
N ASN A 478 5.78 28.79 -6.73
CA ASN A 478 6.30 28.44 -8.04
C ASN A 478 5.92 29.54 -9.04
N ALA A 479 6.87 30.19 -9.67
CA ALA A 479 6.64 31.24 -10.67
C ALA A 479 5.90 30.72 -11.89
N GLN A 480 6.10 29.44 -12.25
CA GLN A 480 5.36 28.69 -13.28
C GLN A 480 4.15 27.96 -12.71
N GLY A 481 3.85 28.14 -11.43
CA GLY A 481 2.84 27.40 -10.69
C GLY A 481 1.42 27.67 -11.22
N LEU A 482 0.58 26.67 -11.00
CA LEU A 482 -0.82 26.68 -11.40
C LEU A 482 -1.55 27.85 -10.73
N LYS A 483 -2.04 28.81 -11.52
CA LYS A 483 -2.90 29.91 -11.06
C LYS A 483 -4.20 29.37 -10.46
N GLY A 484 -4.83 30.14 -9.60
CA GLY A 484 -6.11 29.80 -8.99
C GLY A 484 -5.98 29.06 -7.66
N GLY A 485 -6.97 28.25 -7.39
CA GLY A 485 -7.20 27.60 -6.10
C GLY A 485 -8.36 28.27 -5.34
N GLU A 486 -9.22 27.49 -4.67
CA GLU A 486 -10.40 27.96 -3.96
C GLU A 486 -10.30 27.61 -2.48
N ILE A 487 -10.59 28.57 -1.61
CA ILE A 487 -10.71 28.36 -0.17
C ILE A 487 -12.15 28.69 0.24
N ILE A 488 -12.82 27.75 0.92
CA ILE A 488 -14.19 27.87 1.33
C ILE A 488 -14.25 27.60 2.83
N VAL A 489 -14.80 28.53 3.61
CA VAL A 489 -14.99 28.36 5.05
C VAL A 489 -16.49 28.47 5.37
N LEU A 490 -17.05 27.44 6.02
CA LEU A 490 -18.48 27.27 6.26
C LEU A 490 -18.76 26.82 7.71
N PRO A 491 -19.98 27.06 8.23
CA PRO A 491 -20.49 26.28 9.37
C PRO A 491 -20.68 24.80 8.93
N ASP A 492 -20.45 23.85 9.85
CA ASP A 492 -20.49 22.40 9.50
C ASP A 492 -21.87 21.94 8.97
N ASN A 493 -22.93 22.51 9.44
CA ASN A 493 -24.30 22.22 8.99
C ASN A 493 -24.57 22.58 7.50
N GLN A 494 -23.70 23.34 6.86
CA GLN A 494 -23.80 23.67 5.44
C GLN A 494 -22.97 22.75 4.53
N LEU A 495 -22.21 21.82 5.09
CA LEU A 495 -21.31 20.94 4.32
C LEU A 495 -22.05 20.15 3.23
N GLU A 496 -23.19 19.54 3.57
CA GLU A 496 -23.96 18.68 2.65
C GLU A 496 -24.36 19.42 1.36
N ASN A 497 -24.71 20.69 1.47
CA ASN A 497 -25.10 21.54 0.33
C ASN A 497 -23.92 21.87 -0.60
N HIS A 498 -22.68 21.75 -0.10
CA HIS A 498 -21.47 22.10 -0.86
C HIS A 498 -20.71 20.88 -1.38
N ILE A 499 -20.85 19.72 -0.73
CA ILE A 499 -20.03 18.54 -1.03
C ILE A 499 -20.21 18.07 -2.48
N GLN A 500 -21.44 18.01 -2.98
CA GLN A 500 -21.71 17.61 -4.38
C GLN A 500 -21.08 18.57 -5.39
N ARG A 501 -21.11 19.88 -5.12
CA ARG A 501 -20.48 20.89 -5.97
C ARG A 501 -18.97 20.69 -6.06
N VAL A 502 -18.29 20.55 -4.92
CA VAL A 502 -16.82 20.44 -4.90
C VAL A 502 -16.33 19.07 -5.37
N VAL A 503 -17.12 17.99 -5.18
CA VAL A 503 -16.86 16.69 -5.81
C VAL A 503 -16.95 16.80 -7.34
N LYS A 504 -18.02 17.43 -7.84
CA LYS A 504 -18.18 17.63 -9.30
C LYS A 504 -17.09 18.52 -9.89
N GLN A 505 -16.64 19.54 -9.17
CA GLN A 505 -15.47 20.35 -9.58
C GLN A 505 -14.20 19.51 -9.67
N CYS A 506 -13.94 18.63 -8.70
CA CYS A 506 -12.80 17.71 -8.72
C CYS A 506 -12.83 16.80 -9.96
N GLN A 507 -13.98 16.21 -10.26
CA GLN A 507 -14.18 15.35 -11.43
C GLN A 507 -14.09 16.13 -12.75
N ASN A 508 -14.66 17.32 -12.84
CA ASN A 508 -14.58 18.18 -14.04
C ASN A 508 -13.13 18.62 -14.34
N ALA A 509 -12.28 18.69 -13.32
CA ALA A 509 -10.84 18.90 -13.49
C ALA A 509 -10.08 17.63 -13.98
N GLY A 510 -10.82 16.55 -14.28
CA GLY A 510 -10.27 15.29 -14.76
C GLY A 510 -9.63 14.43 -13.66
N ASN A 511 -10.01 14.64 -12.41
CA ASN A 511 -9.54 13.87 -11.27
C ASN A 511 -10.55 12.77 -10.89
N GLU A 512 -10.10 11.84 -10.04
CA GLU A 512 -10.90 10.73 -9.54
C GLU A 512 -11.57 11.09 -8.22
N LEU A 513 -12.56 10.29 -7.78
CA LEU A 513 -13.08 10.42 -6.42
C LEU A 513 -12.01 10.15 -5.35
N TYR A 514 -11.02 9.31 -5.64
CA TYR A 514 -9.86 9.10 -4.78
C TYR A 514 -9.06 10.39 -4.52
N ASP A 515 -9.07 11.34 -5.43
CA ASP A 515 -8.39 12.64 -5.27
C ASP A 515 -9.19 13.63 -4.40
N PHE A 516 -10.39 13.23 -3.96
CA PHE A 516 -11.19 13.92 -2.96
C PHE A 516 -10.96 13.30 -1.57
N MET A 517 -10.59 14.12 -0.59
CA MET A 517 -10.25 13.67 0.75
C MET A 517 -11.00 14.46 1.82
N ILE A 518 -11.54 13.77 2.81
CA ILE A 518 -12.19 14.36 3.99
C ILE A 518 -11.33 14.06 5.22
N LEU A 519 -10.98 15.10 5.96
CA LEU A 519 -10.28 15.00 7.24
C LEU A 519 -11.28 15.27 8.37
N VAL A 520 -11.28 14.39 9.37
CA VAL A 520 -12.23 14.43 10.47
C VAL A 520 -11.56 14.40 11.83
N PRO A 521 -12.13 15.10 12.84
CA PRO A 521 -11.67 14.98 14.22
C PRO A 521 -12.12 13.64 14.82
N PRO A 522 -11.53 13.19 15.94
CA PRO A 522 -11.93 11.95 16.62
C PRO A 522 -13.41 11.94 17.05
N SER A 523 -14.02 13.09 17.32
CA SER A 523 -15.45 13.23 17.68
C SER A 523 -16.41 12.73 16.60
N LEU A 524 -15.97 12.64 15.35
CA LEU A 524 -16.74 12.12 14.22
C LEU A 524 -16.37 10.67 13.87
N VAL A 525 -15.70 9.96 14.76
CA VAL A 525 -15.32 8.54 14.56
C VAL A 525 -15.94 7.70 15.67
N ASN A 526 -16.80 6.78 15.26
CA ASN A 526 -17.49 5.85 16.16
C ASN A 526 -16.83 4.47 16.10
N LYS A 527 -17.20 3.58 17.04
CA LYS A 527 -16.90 2.15 16.94
C LYS A 527 -18.06 1.43 16.29
N ASP A 528 -17.79 0.60 15.29
CA ASP A 528 -18.77 -0.29 14.69
C ASP A 528 -19.13 -1.46 15.63
N LYS A 529 -20.03 -2.35 15.18
CA LYS A 529 -20.45 -3.55 15.93
C LYS A 529 -19.31 -4.52 16.26
N ASN A 530 -18.20 -4.43 15.53
CA ASN A 530 -17.01 -5.25 15.69
C ASN A 530 -15.91 -4.51 16.48
N GLY A 531 -16.22 -3.33 17.03
CA GLY A 531 -15.27 -2.49 17.76
C GLY A 531 -14.25 -1.75 16.87
N GLN A 532 -14.42 -1.78 15.54
CA GLN A 532 -13.56 -1.08 14.60
C GLN A 532 -13.96 0.38 14.44
N SER A 533 -13.00 1.26 14.27
CA SER A 533 -13.26 2.68 14.04
C SER A 533 -13.92 2.90 12.68
N GLN A 534 -14.95 3.73 12.65
CA GLN A 534 -15.71 4.07 11.46
C GLN A 534 -16.13 5.54 11.50
N TYR A 535 -16.00 6.23 10.36
CA TYR A 535 -16.51 7.59 10.22
C TYR A 535 -18.03 7.64 10.37
N SER A 536 -18.55 8.56 11.17
CA SER A 536 -19.97 8.64 11.53
C SER A 536 -20.92 8.86 10.34
N ASP A 537 -20.47 9.60 9.31
CA ASP A 537 -21.30 9.99 8.18
C ASP A 537 -21.03 9.16 6.90
N VAL A 538 -20.43 7.96 7.03
CA VAL A 538 -20.20 7.04 5.86
C VAL A 538 -21.53 6.77 5.13
N GLU A 539 -22.59 6.46 5.85
CA GLU A 539 -23.89 6.14 5.23
C GLU A 539 -24.53 7.37 4.56
N LYS A 540 -24.30 8.58 5.07
CA LYS A 540 -24.75 9.81 4.38
C LYS A 540 -24.06 9.97 3.02
N LEU A 541 -22.75 9.76 2.95
CA LEU A 541 -22.02 9.83 1.68
C LEU A 541 -22.49 8.75 0.69
N LYS A 542 -22.76 7.53 1.17
CA LYS A 542 -23.33 6.46 0.33
C LYS A 542 -24.73 6.80 -0.18
N ASN A 543 -25.58 7.40 0.64
CA ASN A 543 -26.92 7.85 0.24
C ASN A 543 -26.86 8.98 -0.82
N MET A 544 -25.78 9.77 -0.83
CA MET A 544 -25.49 10.75 -1.87
C MET A 544 -24.91 10.11 -3.14
N GLY A 545 -24.71 8.80 -3.18
CA GLY A 545 -24.19 8.04 -4.32
C GLY A 545 -22.67 7.90 -4.35
N TYR A 546 -21.96 8.17 -3.25
CA TYR A 546 -20.50 8.07 -3.19
C TYR A 546 -20.05 6.83 -2.42
N ASP A 547 -19.18 6.02 -3.01
CA ASP A 547 -18.41 5.02 -2.29
C ASP A 547 -17.32 5.66 -1.44
N VAL A 548 -17.04 5.07 -0.26
CA VAL A 548 -16.11 5.64 0.71
C VAL A 548 -15.00 4.63 1.05
N PHE A 549 -13.77 5.08 0.96
CA PHE A 549 -12.63 4.44 1.61
C PHE A 549 -12.45 5.05 3.00
N ASP A 550 -12.89 4.32 4.02
CA ASP A 550 -12.84 4.78 5.40
C ASP A 550 -11.51 4.45 6.07
N GLY A 551 -10.50 5.30 5.84
CA GLY A 551 -9.17 5.20 6.44
C GLY A 551 -9.14 5.55 7.95
N THR A 552 -10.29 5.87 8.58
CA THR A 552 -10.38 5.95 10.06
C THR A 552 -10.30 4.56 10.67
N ASN A 553 -10.62 3.52 9.90
CA ASN A 553 -10.51 2.13 10.31
C ASN A 553 -9.04 1.68 10.28
N ASP A 554 -8.53 1.27 11.45
CA ASP A 554 -7.14 0.84 11.62
C ASP A 554 -6.76 -0.38 10.79
N SER A 555 -7.71 -1.29 10.54
CA SER A 555 -7.44 -2.55 9.82
C SER A 555 -7.14 -2.35 8.33
N ILE A 556 -7.65 -1.27 7.73
CA ILE A 556 -7.48 -0.98 6.30
C ILE A 556 -6.62 0.26 6.04
N ARG A 557 -6.16 0.96 7.08
CA ARG A 557 -5.43 2.24 6.95
C ARG A 557 -4.13 2.12 6.13
N CYS A 558 -3.45 0.98 6.15
CA CYS A 558 -2.26 0.72 5.33
C CYS A 558 -2.59 0.26 3.90
N SER A 559 -3.87 0.09 3.57
CA SER A 559 -4.33 -0.23 2.23
C SER A 559 -4.77 1.02 1.48
N TYR A 560 -5.21 0.86 0.25
CA TYR A 560 -5.73 1.96 -0.58
C TYR A 560 -7.06 1.60 -1.21
N GLY A 561 -7.90 2.62 -1.43
CA GLY A 561 -9.20 2.49 -2.07
C GLY A 561 -9.13 2.43 -3.60
N SER A 562 -10.27 2.17 -4.23
CA SER A 562 -10.42 2.29 -5.68
C SER A 562 -10.49 3.76 -6.12
N VAL A 563 -10.32 4.01 -7.42
CA VAL A 563 -10.43 5.35 -8.03
C VAL A 563 -11.80 6.00 -7.80
N ASN A 564 -12.84 5.20 -7.58
CA ASN A 564 -14.22 5.64 -7.40
C ASN A 564 -14.64 5.83 -5.94
N GLN A 565 -13.69 5.88 -5.00
CA GLN A 565 -13.97 6.04 -3.57
C GLN A 565 -13.44 7.37 -3.05
N ILE A 566 -14.30 8.10 -2.32
CA ILE A 566 -13.87 9.26 -1.52
C ILE A 566 -13.06 8.74 -0.33
N ARG A 567 -11.91 9.36 -0.07
CA ARG A 567 -11.06 9.01 1.08
C ARG A 567 -11.47 9.80 2.31
N VAL A 568 -11.62 9.10 3.44
CA VAL A 568 -11.83 9.74 4.75
C VAL A 568 -10.71 9.32 5.69
N TYR A 569 -10.11 10.27 6.38
CA TYR A 569 -9.07 10.02 7.39
C TYR A 569 -9.25 10.91 8.61
N GLN A 570 -8.77 10.45 9.76
CA GLN A 570 -8.55 11.36 10.88
C GLN A 570 -7.42 12.35 10.56
N TYR A 571 -7.46 13.54 11.13
CA TYR A 571 -6.40 14.54 10.98
C TYR A 571 -5.00 13.99 11.29
N ASP A 572 -4.88 13.11 12.28
CA ASP A 572 -3.61 12.48 12.67
C ASP A 572 -2.99 11.59 11.56
N SER A 573 -3.81 11.15 10.63
CA SER A 573 -3.40 10.31 9.50
C SER A 573 -3.19 11.07 8.20
N CYS A 574 -3.37 12.40 8.16
CA CYS A 574 -3.31 13.17 6.92
C CYS A 574 -1.88 13.52 6.46
N ARG A 575 -0.88 13.31 7.31
CA ARG A 575 0.50 13.67 7.02
C ARG A 575 1.01 12.93 5.79
N GLY A 576 1.70 13.63 4.90
CA GLY A 576 2.20 13.08 3.62
C GLY A 576 1.11 12.86 2.55
N LEU A 577 -0.17 12.73 2.96
CA LEU A 577 -1.27 12.63 2.01
C LEU A 577 -1.53 13.96 1.30
N GLU A 578 -2.21 13.87 0.17
CA GLU A 578 -2.69 15.02 -0.59
C GLU A 578 -3.96 14.66 -1.36
N GLY A 579 -4.75 15.69 -1.69
CA GLY A 579 -5.95 15.58 -2.51
C GLY A 579 -6.10 16.79 -3.42
N TRP A 580 -6.79 16.63 -4.54
CA TRP A 580 -7.21 17.79 -5.35
C TRP A 580 -8.10 18.69 -4.53
N THR A 581 -9.11 18.10 -3.91
CA THR A 581 -9.99 18.74 -2.95
C THR A 581 -9.81 18.10 -1.59
N VAL A 582 -9.63 18.93 -0.57
CA VAL A 582 -9.56 18.48 0.82
C VAL A 582 -10.61 19.21 1.65
N VAL A 583 -11.46 18.44 2.34
CA VAL A 583 -12.44 18.92 3.30
C VAL A 583 -11.89 18.74 4.71
N CYS A 584 -11.69 19.82 5.42
CA CYS A 584 -11.30 19.84 6.83
C CYS A 584 -12.55 20.03 7.71
N ARG A 585 -13.13 18.92 8.20
CA ARG A 585 -14.38 18.97 9.00
C ARG A 585 -14.12 19.34 10.44
N ASN A 586 -15.02 20.18 11.01
CA ASN A 586 -14.98 20.61 12.42
C ASN A 586 -13.57 20.99 12.85
N PHE A 587 -12.96 21.92 12.13
CA PHE A 587 -11.55 22.26 12.28
C PHE A 587 -11.23 22.87 13.65
N ASP A 588 -12.16 23.58 14.25
CA ASP A 588 -12.09 24.08 15.60
C ASP A 588 -12.03 22.96 16.65
N GLU A 589 -12.90 21.93 16.54
CA GLU A 589 -12.84 20.75 17.43
C GLU A 589 -11.50 20.00 17.31
N PHE A 590 -10.94 19.91 16.10
CA PHE A 590 -9.63 19.31 15.90
C PHE A 590 -8.53 20.09 16.63
N ILE A 591 -8.57 21.41 16.60
CA ILE A 591 -7.60 22.26 17.32
C ILE A 591 -7.70 22.03 18.83
N ASP A 592 -8.93 22.03 19.38
CA ASP A 592 -9.17 21.79 20.80
C ASP A 592 -8.70 20.37 21.20
N TYR A 593 -8.97 19.38 20.35
CA TYR A 593 -8.45 18.02 20.54
C TYR A 593 -6.91 18.02 20.62
N LYS A 594 -6.20 18.77 19.78
CA LYS A 594 -4.74 18.80 19.80
C LYS A 594 -4.17 19.50 21.02
N TYR A 595 -4.81 20.50 21.55
CA TYR A 595 -4.46 21.08 22.85
C TYR A 595 -4.54 20.04 23.98
N ASN A 596 -5.64 19.26 24.01
CA ASN A 596 -5.85 18.22 25.00
C ASN A 596 -4.89 17.02 24.80
N ASP A 597 -4.64 16.60 23.55
CA ASP A 597 -3.72 15.51 23.19
C ASP A 597 -2.28 15.77 23.69
N TYR A 598 -1.82 17.03 23.62
CA TYR A 598 -0.51 17.42 24.12
C TYR A 598 -0.36 17.18 25.63
N ILE A 599 -1.41 17.45 26.39
CA ILE A 599 -1.42 17.28 27.85
C ILE A 599 -1.53 15.80 28.21
N VAL A 600 -2.53 15.11 27.66
CA VAL A 600 -2.89 13.72 28.02
C VAL A 600 -1.76 12.74 27.68
N ASN A 601 -1.15 12.91 26.52
CA ASN A 601 -0.08 12.03 26.05
C ASN A 601 1.32 12.46 26.52
N LYS A 602 1.42 13.40 27.47
CA LYS A 602 2.68 13.88 28.03
C LYS A 602 3.73 14.13 26.95
N ARG A 603 3.31 14.84 25.89
CA ARG A 603 4.18 15.13 24.75
C ARG A 603 5.26 16.16 25.07
N ASP A 604 5.18 16.76 26.25
CA ASP A 604 6.20 17.66 26.76
C ASP A 604 7.40 16.87 27.26
N VAL A 605 8.58 17.28 26.82
CA VAL A 605 9.85 16.78 27.34
C VAL A 605 10.48 17.95 28.11
N GLU A 606 10.67 17.78 29.40
CA GLU A 606 11.42 18.73 30.21
C GLU A 606 12.90 18.66 29.80
N ASP A 607 13.27 19.49 28.84
CA ASP A 607 14.68 19.72 28.52
C ASP A 607 15.11 21.01 29.21
N PRO A 608 16.03 20.98 30.19
CA PRO A 608 16.51 22.17 30.92
C PRO A 608 17.21 23.17 30.03
N LEU A 609 17.56 22.80 28.79
CA LEU A 609 18.16 23.69 27.80
C LEU A 609 17.14 24.45 26.93
N VAL A 610 15.86 24.13 27.03
CA VAL A 610 14.78 24.77 26.26
C VAL A 610 14.17 25.88 27.09
N LEU A 611 14.35 27.13 26.64
CA LEU A 611 13.85 28.34 27.32
C LEU A 611 12.32 28.55 27.15
N ASP A 612 11.67 27.85 26.21
CA ASP A 612 10.24 27.99 25.94
C ASP A 612 9.38 27.43 27.09
N THR A 613 8.28 28.12 27.41
CA THR A 613 7.33 27.65 28.41
C THR A 613 6.55 26.43 27.90
N PHE A 614 5.94 25.65 28.83
CA PHE A 614 5.01 24.57 28.46
C PHE A 614 3.93 25.06 27.49
N GLU A 615 3.32 26.23 27.78
CA GLU A 615 2.29 26.81 26.92
C GLU A 615 2.80 27.17 25.53
N ASP A 616 4.03 27.67 25.40
CA ASP A 616 4.61 28.01 24.10
C ASP A 616 4.88 26.77 23.26
N ARG A 617 5.38 25.71 23.88
CA ARG A 617 5.60 24.43 23.23
C ARG A 617 4.28 23.78 22.80
N GLN A 618 3.24 23.79 23.66
CA GLN A 618 1.91 23.31 23.33
C GLN A 618 1.30 24.11 22.17
N LYS A 619 1.36 25.45 22.23
CA LYS A 619 0.87 26.31 21.13
C LYS A 619 1.61 26.04 19.83
N LEU A 620 2.92 25.86 19.87
CA LEU A 620 3.71 25.52 18.68
C LEU A 620 3.32 24.16 18.10
N PHE A 621 3.11 23.16 18.94
CA PHE A 621 2.64 21.84 18.52
C PHE A 621 1.29 21.94 17.79
N VAL A 622 0.31 22.63 18.35
CA VAL A 622 -1.01 22.82 17.74
C VAL A 622 -0.91 23.58 16.41
N LYS A 623 -0.12 24.67 16.36
CA LYS A 623 0.10 25.44 15.13
C LYS A 623 0.70 24.60 14.01
N ARG A 624 1.62 23.68 14.32
CA ARG A 624 2.18 22.74 13.34
C ARG A 624 1.11 21.80 12.77
N TRP A 625 0.20 21.29 13.61
CA TRP A 625 -0.92 20.47 13.17
C TRP A 625 -1.93 21.24 12.29
N ILE A 626 -2.19 22.52 12.62
CA ILE A 626 -3.01 23.40 11.76
C ILE A 626 -2.38 23.48 10.37
N MET A 627 -1.11 23.82 10.28
CA MET A 627 -0.40 23.94 9.00
C MET A 627 -0.34 22.63 8.24
N MET A 628 -0.22 21.50 8.97
CA MET A 628 -0.20 20.19 8.35
C MET A 628 -1.49 19.91 7.59
N ALA A 629 -2.65 20.13 8.18
CA ALA A 629 -3.96 19.89 7.55
C ALA A 629 -4.18 20.85 6.36
N ILE A 630 -3.91 22.15 6.55
CA ILE A 630 -4.15 23.20 5.54
C ILE A 630 -3.27 23.05 4.29
N THR A 631 -2.12 22.38 4.41
CA THR A 631 -1.22 22.17 3.27
C THR A 631 -1.49 20.88 2.47
N ARG A 632 -2.58 20.17 2.74
CA ARG A 632 -2.94 18.92 2.02
C ARG A 632 -3.59 19.14 0.65
N PRO A 633 -4.44 20.18 0.42
CA PRO A 633 -5.10 20.36 -0.88
C PRO A 633 -4.14 20.87 -1.95
N ILE A 634 -4.46 20.49 -3.20
CA ILE A 634 -3.80 21.00 -4.41
C ILE A 634 -4.55 22.20 -4.98
N ASP A 635 -5.89 22.09 -5.06
CA ASP A 635 -6.77 23.07 -5.71
C ASP A 635 -7.83 23.66 -4.77
N THR A 636 -8.60 22.83 -4.11
CA THR A 636 -9.74 23.28 -3.30
C THR A 636 -9.60 22.87 -1.84
N LEU A 637 -9.65 23.85 -0.97
CA LEU A 637 -9.70 23.68 0.49
C LEU A 637 -11.09 24.09 1.00
N LEU A 638 -11.85 23.14 1.54
CA LEU A 638 -13.11 23.41 2.22
C LEU A 638 -12.91 23.17 3.72
N ILE A 639 -13.14 24.17 4.53
CA ILE A 639 -13.03 24.10 5.99
C ILE A 639 -14.41 24.26 6.58
N THR A 640 -14.81 23.35 7.48
CA THR A 640 -15.99 23.59 8.30
C THR A 640 -15.61 23.84 9.76
N VAL A 641 -16.39 24.67 10.43
CA VAL A 641 -16.28 24.96 11.84
C VAL A 641 -17.62 24.65 12.54
N LYS A 642 -17.55 24.08 13.73
CA LYS A 642 -18.72 23.79 14.55
C LYS A 642 -19.21 25.05 15.29
N ASP A 643 -18.24 25.81 15.87
CA ASP A 643 -18.54 27.12 16.49
C ASP A 643 -17.99 28.25 15.59
N PRO A 644 -18.93 28.99 14.93
CA PRO A 644 -18.54 30.16 14.14
C PRO A 644 -17.85 31.28 14.94
N ARG A 645 -17.93 31.28 16.27
CA ARG A 645 -17.27 32.26 17.15
C ARG A 645 -15.91 31.83 17.67
N SER A 646 -15.46 30.61 17.30
CA SER A 646 -14.17 30.11 17.70
C SER A 646 -13.00 31.02 17.27
N LYS A 647 -11.88 30.94 17.97
CA LYS A 647 -10.68 31.75 17.67
C LYS A 647 -10.20 31.54 16.24
N ILE A 648 -10.24 30.29 15.76
CA ILE A 648 -9.80 29.96 14.39
C ILE A 648 -10.79 30.48 13.34
N ALA A 649 -12.09 30.47 13.62
CA ALA A 649 -13.13 31.05 12.76
C ALA A 649 -12.90 32.57 12.58
N ASN A 650 -12.62 33.28 13.67
CA ASN A 650 -12.30 34.71 13.64
C ASN A 650 -11.01 35.00 12.82
N LEU A 651 -10.01 34.14 12.94
CA LEU A 651 -8.79 34.24 12.15
C LEU A 651 -9.06 34.09 10.65
N PHE A 652 -9.89 33.13 10.27
CA PHE A 652 -10.29 32.93 8.86
C PHE A 652 -11.10 34.11 8.31
N ARG A 653 -12.02 34.71 9.09
CA ARG A 653 -12.73 35.94 8.68
C ARG A 653 -11.75 37.08 8.41
N GLY A 654 -10.76 37.27 9.30
CA GLY A 654 -9.75 38.29 9.11
C GLY A 654 -8.91 38.08 7.85
N ILE A 655 -8.53 36.83 7.53
CA ILE A 655 -7.80 36.54 6.29
C ILE A 655 -8.71 36.76 5.08
N ALA A 656 -9.97 36.32 5.14
CA ALA A 656 -10.94 36.49 4.04
C ALA A 656 -11.22 37.98 3.74
N ALA A 657 -11.24 38.84 4.74
CA ALA A 657 -11.41 40.28 4.55
C ALA A 657 -10.27 40.90 3.72
N ASP A 658 -9.04 40.40 3.87
CA ASP A 658 -7.88 40.91 3.15
C ASP A 658 -7.70 40.28 1.75
N TYR A 659 -8.32 39.12 1.47
CA TYR A 659 -8.14 38.33 0.24
C TYR A 659 -9.47 37.88 -0.38
N ASN A 660 -10.42 38.82 -0.55
CA ASN A 660 -11.80 38.55 -0.99
C ASN A 660 -11.95 37.76 -2.31
N ASP A 661 -10.97 37.87 -3.23
CA ASP A 661 -11.07 37.25 -4.55
C ASP A 661 -10.84 35.72 -4.56
N SER A 662 -10.21 35.19 -3.52
CA SER A 662 -9.80 33.78 -3.46
C SER A 662 -10.37 32.98 -2.28
N ILE A 663 -11.03 33.65 -1.35
CA ILE A 663 -11.55 33.04 -0.11
C ILE A 663 -13.03 33.37 0.04
N THR A 664 -13.87 32.32 0.02
CA THR A 664 -15.29 32.42 0.35
C THR A 664 -15.49 32.05 1.80
N CYS A 665 -15.79 33.03 2.65
CA CYS A 665 -16.04 32.82 4.09
C CYS A 665 -17.48 33.12 4.43
N LYS A 666 -18.24 32.09 4.88
CA LYS A 666 -19.67 32.16 5.18
C LYS A 666 -19.98 31.82 6.65
N ILE A 667 -19.00 31.96 7.53
CA ILE A 667 -19.13 31.69 8.97
C ILE A 667 -19.48 32.96 9.77
#